data_a100a1a953e4074b107e64808bd231be
#
_entry.id   a100a1a953e4074b107e64808bd231be
#
_cell.length_a   1.000
_cell.length_b   1.000
_cell.length_c   1.000
_cell.angle_alpha   90.00
_cell.angle_beta   90.00
_cell.angle_gamma   90.00
#
_symmetry.space_group_name_H-M   'P 1'
#
loop_
_entity.id
_entity.type
_entity.pdbx_description
1 polymer ?
#
loop_
_entity_poly.entity_id
_entity_poly.type
_entity_poly.pdbx_seq_one_letter_code
_entity_poly.pdbx_strand_id
1 'polypeptide(L)'
;MSEIIMNQETLEPQVPSVLPLLALRDVVVYPHMQIALFVGREKSINAVDVARNSDNLVFVVAQKDSLSEEIDHDNLYQYGTVAKIVQVVNHENDENCIKVLIEGLHRSKLEKIIDENDYLTAEHALSPMSVHIDETTQETRVQELRALFAQYAEAKLRNARELIAAANKIDDLLQLLFFVATRVPLNIDVKQKFLEHDEFEAHLQELMTYLLQQSEEQQIEQTLHDSVKRQMEKNQREYFLNEKMKVIQRELSDMNGGAEDDVAEIEKRLAEADLPEHVRKKAESEFRKLKAMQPASSEAAVVRNYIEAILDTPWNKASKVSINLSKAQEILDTDHYGLDDVKDRIVEYLAVQSRVKKLKGPILCLVGPPGVGKTSLGESVAKATGREFVRMALGGVRDEAEIRGHRRTYIGAMPGKIVQSLTKVGVKNPLFLLDEIDKMAQDYRGDPASALLEVLDPSQNSKFNDHYLDLDLDLSEVMFICTANSMNIPEALLDRMEVIRLPGYTEDEKVNIAERYLVPKAIKNNGLRAKELTVHEEAIRDIVQRYTREAGVRSLEREVSKIARKVVKEAVSKKSKNLQIEVTSTNLPEYLGPHKFDFGIAEDEAQVGRVNGLAWTSVGGELLTIEVAAVKGKGKFITTGSLGDVMKESITAAMTVVRTRADELGIESSRFEETDVHVHLPEGATPKDGPSAGLALTTALVSAFTGIAIRPDIAMTGETSLGGRAMRIGGLKEKLLAAHRGGIKLVFIPQ
;
A
#
# COMPACT_ATOMS: atom_id res chain seq x y z
N MET A 1 50.61 -12.88 -8.64
CA MET A 1 50.30 -13.63 -9.85
C MET A 1 50.78 -15.06 -9.62
N SER A 2 49.93 -15.93 -9.22
CA SER A 2 50.11 -17.38 -9.23
C SER A 2 48.74 -17.96 -9.40
N GLU A 3 48.41 -18.33 -10.63
CA GLU A 3 47.27 -19.14 -10.98
C GLU A 3 47.43 -20.52 -10.34
N ILE A 4 46.62 -20.83 -9.35
CA ILE A 4 46.47 -22.21 -8.91
C ILE A 4 45.24 -22.74 -9.58
N ILE A 5 45.48 -23.40 -10.74
CA ILE A 5 44.53 -24.32 -11.35
C ILE A 5 44.52 -25.53 -10.42
N MET A 6 43.51 -25.66 -9.58
CA MET A 6 43.24 -26.93 -8.89
C MET A 6 42.63 -27.91 -9.92
N ASN A 7 43.50 -28.68 -10.54
CA ASN A 7 43.14 -29.96 -11.18
C ASN A 7 42.74 -30.93 -10.07
N GLN A 8 41.49 -31.03 -9.78
CA GLN A 8 40.95 -32.23 -9.11
C GLN A 8 40.61 -33.25 -10.22
N GLU A 9 41.62 -33.97 -10.69
CA GLU A 9 41.43 -35.31 -11.26
C GLU A 9 41.07 -36.28 -10.14
N THR A 10 39.90 -36.23 -9.62
CA THR A 10 39.23 -37.34 -8.97
C THR A 10 38.45 -38.04 -10.07
N LEU A 11 38.61 -39.36 -10.25
CA LEU A 11 37.86 -40.24 -11.16
C LEU A 11 36.34 -39.97 -10.95
N GLU A 12 35.79 -39.04 -11.73
CA GLU A 12 34.35 -38.83 -11.78
C GLU A 12 33.76 -40.05 -12.50
N PRO A 13 32.73 -40.71 -11.95
CA PRO A 13 31.97 -41.71 -12.67
C PRO A 13 31.45 -41.04 -13.94
N GLN A 14 31.71 -41.66 -15.12
CA GLN A 14 31.22 -41.14 -16.42
C GLN A 14 29.69 -41.05 -16.33
N VAL A 15 29.18 -39.83 -16.21
CA VAL A 15 27.73 -39.57 -16.22
C VAL A 15 27.24 -39.86 -17.67
N PRO A 16 26.28 -40.78 -17.88
CA PRO A 16 25.72 -41.03 -19.20
C PRO A 16 25.14 -39.75 -19.81
N SER A 17 25.33 -39.53 -21.10
CA SER A 17 24.81 -38.35 -21.80
C SER A 17 23.27 -38.35 -21.97
N VAL A 18 22.62 -39.50 -21.75
CA VAL A 18 21.16 -39.66 -21.76
C VAL A 18 20.71 -40.28 -20.45
N LEU A 19 19.81 -39.61 -19.74
CA LEU A 19 19.26 -40.03 -18.45
C LEU A 19 17.73 -39.98 -18.45
N PRO A 20 17.06 -40.84 -17.63
CA PRO A 20 15.62 -40.70 -17.38
C PRO A 20 15.29 -39.32 -16.84
N LEU A 21 14.23 -38.70 -17.38
CA LEU A 21 13.81 -37.33 -17.07
C LEU A 21 12.75 -37.27 -15.99
N LEU A 22 12.97 -36.44 -14.97
CA LEU A 22 11.96 -36.07 -13.99
C LEU A 22 11.65 -34.58 -14.10
N ALA A 23 10.45 -34.23 -14.59
CA ALA A 23 9.96 -32.87 -14.66
C ALA A 23 9.24 -32.51 -13.33
N LEU A 24 9.72 -31.46 -12.65
CA LEU A 24 9.20 -31.00 -11.36
C LEU A 24 8.34 -29.74 -11.52
N ARG A 25 7.23 -29.67 -10.78
CA ARG A 25 6.28 -28.53 -10.88
C ARG A 25 6.70 -27.32 -10.05
N ASP A 26 7.15 -27.54 -8.82
CA ASP A 26 7.30 -26.47 -7.82
C ASP A 26 8.68 -26.44 -7.15
N VAL A 27 9.64 -27.21 -7.65
CA VAL A 27 10.94 -27.38 -7.00
C VAL A 27 12.07 -27.30 -8.00
N VAL A 28 13.09 -26.51 -7.68
CA VAL A 28 14.38 -26.51 -8.35
C VAL A 28 15.35 -27.31 -7.47
N VAL A 29 16.03 -28.30 -8.07
CA VAL A 29 17.04 -29.12 -7.39
C VAL A 29 18.41 -28.58 -7.74
N TYR A 30 19.21 -28.28 -6.71
CA TYR A 30 20.59 -27.81 -6.90
C TYR A 30 21.60 -28.92 -6.64
N PRO A 31 22.82 -28.81 -7.16
CA PRO A 31 23.92 -29.68 -6.77
C PRO A 31 24.12 -29.73 -5.25
N HIS A 32 24.47 -30.87 -4.72
CA HIS A 32 24.67 -31.17 -3.28
C HIS A 32 23.41 -31.01 -2.40
N MET A 33 22.23 -30.92 -3.02
CA MET A 33 20.96 -30.84 -2.32
C MET A 33 20.34 -32.23 -2.17
N GLN A 34 19.93 -32.60 -0.96
CA GLN A 34 19.08 -33.77 -0.73
C GLN A 34 17.63 -33.34 -0.54
N ILE A 35 16.72 -33.89 -1.32
CA ILE A 35 15.29 -33.58 -1.26
C ILE A 35 14.45 -34.83 -1.48
N ALA A 36 13.32 -34.88 -0.77
CA ALA A 36 12.30 -35.89 -0.98
C ALA A 36 11.21 -35.34 -1.92
N LEU A 37 11.00 -36.00 -3.04
CA LEU A 37 10.02 -35.66 -4.05
C LEU A 37 8.83 -36.63 -3.98
N PHE A 38 7.63 -36.11 -4.25
CA PHE A 38 6.44 -36.92 -4.48
C PHE A 38 6.21 -37.04 -5.97
N VAL A 39 6.31 -38.24 -6.52
CA VAL A 39 6.18 -38.53 -7.95
C VAL A 39 4.89 -39.30 -8.17
N GLY A 40 3.94 -38.70 -8.90
CA GLY A 40 2.61 -39.30 -9.12
C GLY A 40 2.25 -39.42 -10.63
N ARG A 41 3.08 -38.91 -11.54
CA ARG A 41 2.84 -39.13 -13.00
C ARG A 41 3.39 -40.50 -13.44
N GLU A 42 2.60 -41.25 -14.16
CA GLU A 42 2.96 -42.59 -14.64
C GLU A 42 4.31 -42.62 -15.37
N LYS A 43 4.53 -41.70 -16.34
CA LYS A 43 5.82 -41.59 -17.07
C LYS A 43 6.99 -41.26 -16.13
N SER A 44 6.76 -40.48 -15.06
CA SER A 44 7.80 -40.16 -14.07
C SER A 44 8.10 -41.29 -13.10
N ILE A 45 7.09 -42.08 -12.74
CA ILE A 45 7.27 -43.31 -11.94
C ILE A 45 8.10 -44.32 -12.71
N ASN A 46 7.74 -44.54 -13.96
CA ASN A 46 8.49 -45.43 -14.87
C ASN A 46 9.95 -44.96 -15.06
N ALA A 47 10.17 -43.64 -15.19
CA ALA A 47 11.54 -43.10 -15.29
C ALA A 47 12.36 -43.37 -14.00
N VAL A 48 11.76 -43.30 -12.83
CA VAL A 48 12.41 -43.67 -11.55
C VAL A 48 12.73 -45.16 -11.52
N ASP A 49 11.83 -46.04 -11.99
CA ASP A 49 12.05 -47.48 -11.98
C ASP A 49 13.16 -47.90 -12.97
N VAL A 50 13.21 -47.27 -14.15
CA VAL A 50 14.29 -47.47 -15.10
C VAL A 50 15.64 -47.01 -14.50
N ALA A 51 15.66 -45.84 -13.89
CA ALA A 51 16.88 -45.33 -13.24
C ALA A 51 17.38 -46.25 -12.12
N ARG A 52 16.50 -46.83 -11.31
CA ARG A 52 16.85 -47.77 -10.22
C ARG A 52 17.45 -49.08 -10.77
N ASN A 53 17.04 -49.51 -11.92
CA ASN A 53 17.53 -50.74 -12.56
C ASN A 53 18.83 -50.50 -13.34
N SER A 54 19.31 -49.25 -13.43
CA SER A 54 20.57 -48.86 -14.05
C SER A 54 21.53 -48.24 -13.01
N ASP A 55 21.96 -47.01 -13.21
CA ASP A 55 22.98 -46.33 -12.39
C ASP A 55 22.41 -45.51 -11.21
N ASN A 56 21.12 -45.57 -10.97
CA ASN A 56 20.37 -44.73 -10.02
C ASN A 56 20.47 -43.23 -10.33
N LEU A 57 20.77 -42.85 -11.59
CA LEU A 57 20.88 -41.46 -12.02
C LEU A 57 19.62 -41.02 -12.77
N VAL A 58 19.19 -39.80 -12.50
CA VAL A 58 18.06 -39.14 -13.17
C VAL A 58 18.44 -37.69 -13.51
N PHE A 59 17.91 -37.19 -14.61
CA PHE A 59 17.98 -35.75 -14.91
C PHE A 59 16.72 -35.07 -14.42
N VAL A 60 16.89 -34.09 -13.53
CA VAL A 60 15.79 -33.40 -12.87
C VAL A 60 15.74 -31.95 -13.35
N VAL A 61 14.58 -31.50 -13.80
CA VAL A 61 14.40 -30.15 -14.33
C VAL A 61 13.03 -29.58 -13.91
N ALA A 62 12.96 -28.28 -13.64
CA ALA A 62 11.72 -27.61 -13.27
C ALA A 62 10.88 -27.27 -14.53
N GLN A 63 9.56 -27.24 -14.36
CA GLN A 63 8.61 -26.75 -15.37
C GLN A 63 8.42 -25.23 -15.21
N LYS A 64 8.24 -24.52 -16.35
CA LYS A 64 7.92 -23.09 -16.37
C LYS A 64 6.49 -22.84 -15.95
N ASP A 65 5.56 -23.71 -16.37
CA ASP A 65 4.17 -23.66 -15.96
C ASP A 65 3.82 -24.90 -15.13
N SER A 66 3.57 -24.69 -13.84
CA SER A 66 3.22 -25.75 -12.89
C SER A 66 1.85 -26.39 -13.15
N LEU A 67 0.97 -25.73 -13.91
CA LEU A 67 -0.38 -26.19 -14.23
C LEU A 67 -0.40 -27.07 -15.50
N SER A 68 0.63 -27.01 -16.33
CA SER A 68 0.68 -27.81 -17.56
C SER A 68 0.92 -29.29 -17.28
N GLU A 69 0.14 -30.14 -17.93
CA GLU A 69 0.33 -31.58 -17.88
C GLU A 69 1.29 -32.08 -18.99
N GLU A 70 1.47 -31.30 -20.06
CA GLU A 70 2.37 -31.62 -21.15
C GLU A 70 3.81 -31.29 -20.79
N ILE A 71 4.71 -32.27 -21.05
CA ILE A 71 6.14 -32.12 -20.82
C ILE A 71 6.81 -32.05 -22.22
N ASP A 72 7.05 -30.83 -22.67
CA ASP A 72 7.75 -30.53 -23.91
C ASP A 72 8.97 -29.61 -23.62
N HIS A 73 9.80 -29.42 -24.63
CA HIS A 73 11.02 -28.60 -24.51
C HIS A 73 10.72 -27.12 -24.20
N ASP A 74 9.57 -26.62 -24.63
CA ASP A 74 9.21 -25.22 -24.45
C ASP A 74 8.71 -24.92 -23.00
N ASN A 75 8.13 -25.94 -22.36
CA ASN A 75 7.59 -25.86 -21.00
C ASN A 75 8.61 -26.23 -19.91
N LEU A 76 9.79 -26.74 -20.27
CA LEU A 76 10.86 -26.99 -19.33
C LEU A 76 11.90 -25.86 -19.33
N TYR A 77 12.58 -25.68 -18.20
CA TYR A 77 13.77 -24.83 -18.15
C TYR A 77 14.96 -25.50 -18.84
N GLN A 78 15.89 -24.69 -19.30
CA GLN A 78 17.05 -25.22 -20.06
C GLN A 78 18.11 -25.88 -19.17
N TYR A 79 18.18 -25.49 -17.90
CA TYR A 79 19.14 -26.02 -16.94
C TYR A 79 18.43 -26.85 -15.88
N GLY A 80 18.96 -28.01 -15.62
CA GLY A 80 18.54 -28.93 -14.60
C GLY A 80 19.73 -29.51 -13.85
N THR A 81 19.48 -30.53 -13.06
CA THR A 81 20.50 -31.18 -12.23
C THR A 81 20.47 -32.68 -12.46
N VAL A 82 21.64 -33.28 -12.72
CA VAL A 82 21.81 -34.71 -12.63
C VAL A 82 21.76 -35.10 -11.16
N ALA A 83 20.82 -35.94 -10.77
CA ALA A 83 20.61 -36.36 -9.41
C ALA A 83 20.69 -37.88 -9.27
N LYS A 84 21.12 -38.33 -8.09
CA LYS A 84 21.16 -39.73 -7.69
C LYS A 84 19.96 -40.09 -6.86
N ILE A 85 19.29 -41.18 -7.17
CA ILE A 85 18.22 -41.73 -6.34
C ILE A 85 18.86 -42.41 -5.13
N VAL A 86 18.57 -41.92 -3.93
CA VAL A 86 19.07 -42.44 -2.64
C VAL A 86 18.09 -43.45 -2.08
N GLN A 87 16.81 -43.18 -2.10
CA GLN A 87 15.78 -44.05 -1.54
C GLN A 87 14.43 -43.83 -2.26
N VAL A 88 13.70 -44.92 -2.44
CA VAL A 88 12.32 -44.89 -2.94
C VAL A 88 11.42 -45.59 -1.91
N VAL A 89 10.33 -44.96 -1.53
CA VAL A 89 9.34 -45.47 -0.56
C VAL A 89 7.96 -45.32 -1.17
N ASN A 90 7.16 -46.38 -1.17
CA ASN A 90 5.77 -46.30 -1.63
C ASN A 90 4.95 -45.48 -0.61
N HIS A 91 4.03 -44.65 -1.07
CA HIS A 91 3.18 -43.85 -0.20
C HIS A 91 2.09 -44.74 0.41
N GLU A 92 1.95 -44.73 1.76
CA GLU A 92 1.03 -45.65 2.47
C GLU A 92 -0.47 -45.41 2.16
N ASN A 93 -0.83 -44.24 1.62
CA ASN A 93 -2.21 -43.84 1.40
C ASN A 93 -2.59 -43.62 -0.09
N ASP A 94 -1.68 -43.80 -1.03
CA ASP A 94 -1.94 -43.59 -2.46
C ASP A 94 -1.07 -44.52 -3.29
N GLU A 95 -1.69 -45.54 -3.88
CA GLU A 95 -1.01 -46.56 -4.73
C GLU A 95 -0.36 -45.97 -5.99
N ASN A 96 -0.76 -44.77 -6.40
CA ASN A 96 -0.27 -44.08 -7.60
C ASN A 96 0.79 -43.01 -7.30
N CYS A 97 1.31 -42.92 -6.08
CA CYS A 97 2.33 -41.93 -5.72
C CYS A 97 3.50 -42.58 -4.98
N ILE A 98 4.72 -42.30 -5.43
CA ILE A 98 5.95 -42.76 -4.77
C ILE A 98 6.71 -41.57 -4.19
N LYS A 99 7.34 -41.77 -3.05
CA LYS A 99 8.24 -40.80 -2.43
C LYS A 99 9.68 -41.19 -2.75
N VAL A 100 10.37 -40.32 -3.47
CA VAL A 100 11.74 -40.53 -3.93
C VAL A 100 12.66 -39.54 -3.24
N LEU A 101 13.65 -40.02 -2.51
CA LEU A 101 14.74 -39.19 -1.97
C LEU A 101 15.85 -39.15 -3.03
N ILE A 102 16.16 -37.95 -3.49
CA ILE A 102 17.23 -37.72 -4.45
C ILE A 102 18.31 -36.80 -3.89
N GLU A 103 19.52 -36.93 -4.41
CA GLU A 103 20.67 -36.08 -4.15
C GLU A 103 21.16 -35.49 -5.47
N GLY A 104 21.14 -34.15 -5.59
CA GLY A 104 21.68 -33.44 -6.74
C GLY A 104 23.19 -33.59 -6.82
N LEU A 105 23.73 -33.95 -7.99
CA LEU A 105 25.17 -34.14 -8.20
C LEU A 105 25.77 -33.02 -9.05
N HIS A 106 25.33 -32.86 -10.28
CA HIS A 106 25.92 -31.93 -11.22
C HIS A 106 24.88 -31.09 -11.92
N ARG A 107 25.15 -29.80 -12.10
CA ARG A 107 24.38 -28.89 -12.95
C ARG A 107 24.58 -29.37 -14.44
N SER A 108 23.51 -29.39 -15.18
CA SER A 108 23.55 -29.84 -16.57
C SER A 108 22.53 -29.11 -17.42
N LYS A 109 22.87 -28.91 -18.68
CA LYS A 109 22.00 -28.27 -19.66
C LYS A 109 21.22 -29.30 -20.42
N LEU A 110 19.91 -29.11 -20.54
CA LEU A 110 19.02 -29.94 -21.36
C LEU A 110 19.24 -29.61 -22.85
N GLU A 111 19.59 -30.60 -23.64
CA GLU A 111 19.77 -30.47 -25.08
C GLU A 111 18.54 -30.99 -25.84
N LYS A 112 18.01 -32.16 -25.47
CA LYS A 112 16.87 -32.76 -26.15
C LYS A 112 16.08 -33.65 -25.22
N ILE A 113 14.77 -33.73 -25.46
CA ILE A 113 13.86 -34.69 -24.80
C ILE A 113 13.54 -35.79 -25.81
N ILE A 114 13.60 -37.04 -25.35
CA ILE A 114 13.26 -38.22 -26.14
C ILE A 114 12.12 -38.94 -25.41
N ASP A 115 11.03 -39.21 -26.12
CA ASP A 115 9.88 -39.96 -25.58
C ASP A 115 10.05 -41.44 -25.93
N GLU A 116 10.29 -42.29 -24.92
CA GLU A 116 10.43 -43.73 -25.02
C GLU A 116 9.10 -44.49 -24.90
N ASN A 117 7.95 -43.78 -25.12
CA ASN A 117 6.56 -44.21 -24.95
C ASN A 117 6.13 -44.38 -23.50
N ASP A 118 6.87 -45.13 -22.68
CA ASP A 118 6.53 -45.42 -21.30
C ASP A 118 7.13 -44.40 -20.30
N TYR A 119 8.21 -43.71 -20.69
CA TYR A 119 8.91 -42.70 -19.87
C TYR A 119 9.66 -41.72 -20.78
N LEU A 120 10.12 -40.61 -20.20
CA LEU A 120 10.89 -39.60 -20.89
C LEU A 120 12.37 -39.69 -20.51
N THR A 121 13.25 -39.46 -21.51
CA THR A 121 14.68 -39.32 -21.32
C THR A 121 15.17 -37.96 -21.77
N ALA A 122 16.22 -37.47 -21.13
CA ALA A 122 16.88 -36.23 -21.46
C ALA A 122 18.28 -36.48 -21.96
N GLU A 123 18.59 -36.00 -23.17
CA GLU A 123 19.97 -35.80 -23.62
C GLU A 123 20.47 -34.48 -23.02
N HIS A 124 21.60 -34.54 -22.32
CA HIS A 124 22.10 -33.41 -21.56
C HIS A 124 23.62 -33.28 -21.64
N ALA A 125 24.12 -32.06 -21.44
CA ALA A 125 25.53 -31.75 -21.34
C ALA A 125 25.87 -31.18 -19.97
N LEU A 126 26.90 -31.72 -19.30
CA LEU A 126 27.38 -31.20 -18.03
C LEU A 126 27.84 -29.75 -18.20
N SER A 127 27.40 -28.87 -17.31
CA SER A 127 27.69 -27.45 -17.34
C SER A 127 28.07 -26.97 -15.91
N PRO A 128 29.31 -27.24 -15.48
CA PRO A 128 29.74 -26.86 -14.12
C PRO A 128 29.73 -25.32 -13.97
N MET A 129 29.36 -24.86 -12.82
CA MET A 129 29.36 -23.44 -12.45
C MET A 129 30.73 -23.03 -11.94
N SER A 130 31.36 -22.03 -12.50
CA SER A 130 32.66 -21.52 -12.04
C SER A 130 32.47 -20.23 -11.23
N VAL A 131 32.93 -20.23 -9.98
CA VAL A 131 32.93 -19.06 -9.13
C VAL A 131 34.36 -18.49 -9.10
N HIS A 132 34.49 -17.26 -9.63
CA HIS A 132 35.79 -16.54 -9.65
C HIS A 132 35.80 -15.46 -8.59
N ILE A 133 36.05 -15.82 -7.32
CA ILE A 133 36.18 -14.89 -6.20
C ILE A 133 37.48 -15.19 -5.47
N ASP A 134 38.17 -14.16 -5.00
CA ASP A 134 39.38 -14.34 -4.18
C ASP A 134 39.02 -14.93 -2.79
N GLU A 135 39.92 -15.71 -2.23
CA GLU A 135 39.69 -16.54 -1.03
C GLU A 135 39.26 -15.70 0.20
N THR A 136 39.80 -14.49 0.37
CA THR A 136 39.46 -13.56 1.44
C THR A 136 38.04 -12.97 1.28
N THR A 137 37.64 -12.67 0.09
CA THR A 137 36.28 -12.20 -0.22
C THR A 137 35.27 -13.32 -0.06
N GLN A 138 35.63 -14.55 -0.44
CA GLN A 138 34.76 -15.72 -0.28
C GLN A 138 34.46 -16.00 1.20
N GLU A 139 35.47 -16.00 2.10
CA GLU A 139 35.25 -16.19 3.52
C GLU A 139 34.35 -15.11 4.12
N THR A 140 34.52 -13.86 3.71
CA THR A 140 33.69 -12.75 4.19
C THR A 140 32.24 -12.93 3.76
N ARG A 141 32.00 -13.28 2.50
CA ARG A 141 30.65 -13.51 1.96
C ARG A 141 29.95 -14.72 2.60
N VAL A 142 30.69 -15.79 2.89
CA VAL A 142 30.16 -16.95 3.63
C VAL A 142 29.66 -16.51 5.01
N GLN A 143 30.43 -15.71 5.71
CA GLN A 143 30.03 -15.24 7.05
C GLN A 143 28.83 -14.30 6.99
N GLU A 144 28.80 -13.37 6.03
CA GLU A 144 27.67 -12.46 5.82
C GLU A 144 26.37 -13.23 5.53
N LEU A 145 26.43 -14.18 4.58
CA LEU A 145 25.25 -14.99 4.22
C LEU A 145 24.78 -15.88 5.38
N ARG A 146 25.72 -16.46 6.14
CA ARG A 146 25.38 -17.24 7.37
C ARG A 146 24.69 -16.37 8.41
N ALA A 147 25.18 -15.16 8.65
CA ALA A 147 24.60 -14.25 9.63
C ALA A 147 23.17 -13.84 9.23
N LEU A 148 22.95 -13.47 7.97
CA LEU A 148 21.63 -13.11 7.44
C LEU A 148 20.67 -14.30 7.47
N PHE A 149 21.14 -15.48 7.08
CA PHE A 149 20.32 -16.69 7.14
C PHE A 149 19.96 -17.06 8.58
N ALA A 150 20.88 -16.92 9.53
CA ALA A 150 20.60 -17.20 10.93
C ALA A 150 19.49 -16.29 11.48
N GLN A 151 19.54 -14.99 11.19
CA GLN A 151 18.49 -14.04 11.55
C GLN A 151 17.14 -14.42 10.94
N TYR A 152 17.13 -14.72 9.64
CA TYR A 152 15.92 -15.15 8.95
C TYR A 152 15.34 -16.46 9.49
N ALA A 153 16.22 -17.47 9.74
CA ALA A 153 15.80 -18.78 10.22
C ALA A 153 15.19 -18.72 11.62
N GLU A 154 15.83 -18.00 12.55
CA GLU A 154 15.29 -17.77 13.90
C GLU A 154 13.90 -17.11 13.86
N ALA A 155 13.70 -16.29 12.88
CA ALA A 155 12.50 -15.52 12.67
C ALA A 155 11.33 -16.31 12.08
N LYS A 156 11.58 -17.09 11.04
CA LYS A 156 10.56 -17.65 10.14
C LYS A 156 10.51 -19.18 10.09
N LEU A 157 11.55 -19.89 10.51
CA LEU A 157 11.66 -21.35 10.33
C LEU A 157 11.47 -22.13 11.64
N ARG A 158 10.68 -23.21 11.58
CA ARG A 158 10.37 -24.03 12.77
C ARG A 158 11.58 -24.74 13.37
N ASN A 159 12.55 -25.15 12.52
CA ASN A 159 13.75 -25.91 12.92
C ASN A 159 15.01 -25.04 12.81
N ALA A 160 14.95 -23.77 13.20
CA ALA A 160 16.02 -22.79 13.02
C ALA A 160 17.39 -23.27 13.52
N ARG A 161 17.46 -23.83 14.73
CA ARG A 161 18.73 -24.27 15.34
C ARG A 161 19.45 -25.35 14.53
N GLU A 162 18.72 -26.34 14.01
CA GLU A 162 19.28 -27.40 13.18
C GLU A 162 19.75 -26.87 11.81
N LEU A 163 18.96 -25.98 11.20
CA LEU A 163 19.27 -25.38 9.89
C LEU A 163 20.47 -24.44 9.99
N ILE A 164 20.58 -23.64 11.03
CA ILE A 164 21.75 -22.78 11.30
C ILE A 164 23.00 -23.65 11.55
N ALA A 165 22.87 -24.71 12.33
CA ALA A 165 23.98 -25.61 12.56
C ALA A 165 24.45 -26.35 11.29
N ALA A 166 23.52 -26.63 10.36
CA ALA A 166 23.84 -27.21 9.05
C ALA A 166 24.51 -26.17 8.13
N ALA A 167 24.01 -24.94 8.08
CA ALA A 167 24.59 -23.85 7.30
C ALA A 167 26.03 -23.51 7.74
N ASN A 168 26.29 -23.59 9.06
CA ASN A 168 27.62 -23.33 9.63
C ASN A 168 28.67 -24.37 9.26
N LYS A 169 28.28 -25.54 8.74
CA LYS A 169 29.18 -26.59 8.28
C LYS A 169 29.55 -26.49 6.81
N ILE A 170 28.94 -25.62 6.05
CA ILE A 170 29.12 -25.47 4.62
C ILE A 170 30.09 -24.30 4.37
N ASP A 171 31.36 -24.60 4.07
CA ASP A 171 32.38 -23.58 3.83
C ASP A 171 32.43 -23.09 2.36
N ASP A 172 31.88 -23.85 1.43
CA ASP A 172 31.74 -23.46 0.05
C ASP A 172 30.58 -22.48 -0.14
N LEU A 173 30.87 -21.31 -0.73
CA LEU A 173 29.89 -20.21 -0.87
C LEU A 173 28.76 -20.57 -1.82
N LEU A 174 29.03 -21.33 -2.89
CA LEU A 174 28.01 -21.78 -3.85
C LEU A 174 27.07 -22.80 -3.21
N GLN A 175 27.61 -23.77 -2.48
CA GLN A 175 26.80 -24.73 -1.73
C GLN A 175 25.96 -24.04 -0.66
N LEU A 176 26.50 -23.03 0.01
CA LEU A 176 25.76 -22.26 1.02
C LEU A 176 24.63 -21.45 0.37
N LEU A 177 24.86 -20.81 -0.78
CA LEU A 177 23.81 -20.11 -1.52
C LEU A 177 22.67 -21.05 -1.87
N PHE A 178 22.95 -22.21 -2.43
CA PHE A 178 21.93 -23.20 -2.78
C PHE A 178 21.21 -23.76 -1.55
N PHE A 179 21.95 -23.98 -0.46
CA PHE A 179 21.37 -24.41 0.81
C PHE A 179 20.37 -23.40 1.35
N VAL A 180 20.69 -22.10 1.31
CA VAL A 180 19.81 -21.03 1.76
C VAL A 180 18.63 -20.84 0.80
N ALA A 181 18.87 -20.77 -0.51
CA ALA A 181 17.84 -20.57 -1.55
C ALA A 181 16.71 -21.61 -1.48
N THR A 182 17.03 -22.86 -1.09
CA THR A 182 16.02 -23.93 -0.98
C THR A 182 15.08 -23.74 0.21
N ARG A 183 15.48 -22.99 1.23
CA ARG A 183 14.75 -22.81 2.50
C ARG A 183 14.02 -21.49 2.60
N VAL A 184 14.22 -20.63 1.59
CA VAL A 184 13.57 -19.34 1.47
C VAL A 184 12.39 -19.47 0.47
N PRO A 185 11.20 -18.91 0.77
CA PRO A 185 10.03 -18.99 -0.10
C PRO A 185 10.13 -18.02 -1.29
N LEU A 186 11.13 -18.21 -2.13
CA LEU A 186 11.31 -17.52 -3.40
C LEU A 186 10.46 -18.18 -4.49
N ASN A 187 10.01 -17.38 -5.47
CA ASN A 187 9.35 -17.90 -6.67
C ASN A 187 10.27 -18.84 -7.45
N ILE A 188 9.68 -19.82 -8.14
CA ILE A 188 10.44 -20.83 -8.90
C ILE A 188 11.33 -20.18 -9.95
N ASP A 189 10.85 -19.11 -10.61
CA ASP A 189 11.62 -18.37 -11.62
C ASP A 189 12.92 -17.77 -11.05
N VAL A 190 12.86 -17.24 -9.82
CA VAL A 190 14.03 -16.69 -9.13
C VAL A 190 14.98 -17.80 -8.72
N LYS A 191 14.44 -18.90 -8.18
CA LYS A 191 15.23 -20.09 -7.84
C LYS A 191 15.92 -20.69 -9.07
N GLN A 192 15.22 -20.74 -10.20
CA GLN A 192 15.75 -21.28 -11.42
C GLN A 192 16.88 -20.40 -12.00
N LYS A 193 16.78 -19.08 -11.89
CA LYS A 193 17.87 -18.17 -12.28
C LYS A 193 19.19 -18.49 -11.57
N PHE A 194 19.14 -18.88 -10.30
CA PHE A 194 20.33 -19.28 -9.54
C PHE A 194 21.02 -20.54 -10.12
N LEU A 195 20.28 -21.36 -10.87
CA LEU A 195 20.81 -22.51 -11.59
C LEU A 195 21.24 -22.17 -13.02
N GLU A 196 20.59 -21.21 -13.68
CA GLU A 196 20.77 -20.93 -15.12
C GLU A 196 21.92 -19.97 -15.42
N HIS A 197 22.12 -18.93 -14.63
CA HIS A 197 23.06 -17.86 -14.92
C HIS A 197 24.40 -18.03 -14.20
N ASP A 198 25.48 -17.74 -14.89
CA ASP A 198 26.85 -17.78 -14.33
C ASP A 198 27.21 -16.49 -13.55
N GLU A 199 26.28 -15.52 -13.42
CA GLU A 199 26.44 -14.28 -12.66
C GLU A 199 26.22 -14.49 -11.15
N PHE A 200 27.10 -15.27 -10.55
CA PHE A 200 27.01 -15.68 -9.15
C PHE A 200 26.89 -14.49 -8.15
N GLU A 201 27.66 -13.42 -8.35
CA GLU A 201 27.67 -12.27 -7.44
C GLU A 201 26.30 -11.56 -7.44
N ALA A 202 25.64 -11.44 -8.59
CA ALA A 202 24.31 -10.83 -8.69
C ALA A 202 23.26 -11.64 -7.96
N HIS A 203 23.33 -12.96 -8.07
CA HIS A 203 22.39 -13.87 -7.38
C HIS A 203 22.60 -13.91 -5.88
N LEU A 204 23.86 -13.89 -5.44
CA LEU A 204 24.21 -13.77 -4.02
C LEU A 204 23.62 -12.49 -3.44
N GLN A 205 23.79 -11.37 -4.15
CA GLN A 205 23.30 -10.07 -3.72
C GLN A 205 21.76 -9.99 -3.69
N GLU A 206 21.09 -10.62 -4.66
CA GLU A 206 19.63 -10.72 -4.68
C GLU A 206 19.10 -11.51 -3.46
N LEU A 207 19.71 -12.66 -3.17
CA LEU A 207 19.34 -13.47 -2.02
C LEU A 207 19.60 -12.74 -0.70
N MET A 208 20.77 -12.10 -0.55
CA MET A 208 21.12 -11.34 0.65
C MET A 208 20.16 -10.15 0.86
N THR A 209 19.80 -9.44 -0.22
CA THR A 209 18.83 -8.33 -0.17
C THR A 209 17.46 -8.83 0.29
N TYR A 210 17.01 -9.96 -0.22
CA TYR A 210 15.75 -10.57 0.22
C TYR A 210 15.76 -10.93 1.72
N LEU A 211 16.84 -11.54 2.21
CA LEU A 211 16.99 -11.89 3.62
C LEU A 211 17.00 -10.66 4.54
N LEU A 212 17.66 -9.58 4.10
CA LEU A 212 17.68 -8.29 4.80
C LEU A 212 16.29 -7.68 4.91
N GLN A 213 15.55 -7.61 3.81
CA GLN A 213 14.19 -7.07 3.78
C GLN A 213 13.25 -7.85 4.72
N GLN A 214 13.36 -9.18 4.72
CA GLN A 214 12.54 -10.01 5.60
C GLN A 214 12.92 -9.86 7.09
N SER A 215 14.16 -9.57 7.39
CA SER A 215 14.63 -9.27 8.75
C SER A 215 14.16 -7.91 9.23
N GLU A 216 14.18 -6.88 8.37
CA GLU A 216 13.66 -5.54 8.68
C GLU A 216 12.16 -5.51 8.90
N GLU A 217 11.38 -6.20 8.05
CA GLU A 217 9.93 -6.33 8.22
C GLU A 217 9.59 -6.93 9.58
N GLN A 218 10.34 -7.94 10.02
CA GLN A 218 10.09 -8.58 11.31
C GLN A 218 10.49 -7.71 12.50
N GLN A 219 11.58 -6.94 12.41
CA GLN A 219 11.94 -5.99 13.47
C GLN A 219 10.85 -4.92 13.62
N ILE A 220 10.24 -4.50 12.51
CA ILE A 220 9.09 -3.58 12.52
C ILE A 220 7.87 -4.25 13.16
N GLU A 221 7.56 -5.51 12.80
CA GLU A 221 6.46 -6.27 13.41
C GLU A 221 6.68 -6.52 14.90
N GLN A 222 7.89 -6.89 15.32
CA GLN A 222 8.22 -7.07 16.74
C GLN A 222 8.13 -5.75 17.51
N THR A 223 8.61 -4.63 16.94
CA THR A 223 8.51 -3.31 17.57
C THR A 223 7.07 -2.85 17.68
N LEU A 224 6.24 -3.15 16.68
CA LEU A 224 4.80 -2.92 16.72
C LEU A 224 4.11 -3.83 17.76
N HIS A 225 4.45 -5.11 17.76
CA HIS A 225 3.90 -6.07 18.72
C HIS A 225 4.28 -5.73 20.16
N ASP A 226 5.54 -5.34 20.41
CA ASP A 226 6.00 -4.89 21.73
C ASP A 226 5.37 -3.55 22.13
N SER A 227 5.14 -2.65 21.18
CA SER A 227 4.40 -1.39 21.40
C SER A 227 2.94 -1.67 21.76
N VAL A 228 2.28 -2.56 21.02
CA VAL A 228 0.91 -3.00 21.28
C VAL A 228 0.84 -3.74 22.61
N LYS A 229 1.79 -4.62 22.89
CA LYS A 229 1.87 -5.37 24.16
C LYS A 229 2.09 -4.41 25.34
N ARG A 230 3.01 -3.46 25.25
CA ARG A 230 3.20 -2.40 26.26
C ARG A 230 1.95 -1.53 26.42
N GLN A 231 1.26 -1.22 25.34
CA GLN A 231 0.01 -0.48 25.38
C GLN A 231 -1.12 -1.32 26.03
N MET A 232 -1.17 -2.62 25.71
CA MET A 232 -2.11 -3.55 26.35
C MET A 232 -1.77 -3.78 27.83
N GLU A 233 -0.50 -3.93 28.20
CA GLU A 233 -0.05 -4.03 29.58
C GLU A 233 -0.33 -2.73 30.36
N LYS A 234 -0.15 -1.57 29.72
CA LYS A 234 -0.51 -0.28 30.28
C LYS A 234 -2.02 -0.14 30.46
N ASN A 235 -2.79 -0.53 29.46
CA ASN A 235 -4.25 -0.54 29.53
C ASN A 235 -4.76 -1.59 30.54
N GLN A 236 -4.13 -2.79 30.61
CA GLN A 236 -4.44 -3.78 31.64
C GLN A 236 -4.06 -3.27 33.05
N ARG A 237 -2.95 -2.56 33.18
CA ARG A 237 -2.52 -1.99 34.44
C ARG A 237 -3.41 -0.81 34.86
N GLU A 238 -3.82 0.03 33.90
CA GLU A 238 -4.84 1.07 34.12
C GLU A 238 -6.20 0.44 34.44
N TYR A 239 -6.60 -0.60 33.72
CA TYR A 239 -7.81 -1.37 34.03
C TYR A 239 -7.72 -2.02 35.41
N PHE A 240 -6.59 -2.67 35.77
CA PHE A 240 -6.36 -3.28 37.06
C PHE A 240 -6.29 -2.25 38.20
N LEU A 241 -5.70 -1.08 37.96
CA LEU A 241 -5.71 0.04 38.90
C LEU A 241 -7.11 0.66 39.04
N ASN A 242 -7.84 0.78 37.94
CA ASN A 242 -9.23 1.21 37.95
C ASN A 242 -10.14 0.18 38.62
N GLU A 243 -9.89 -1.13 38.40
CA GLU A 243 -10.59 -2.19 39.13
C GLU A 243 -10.21 -2.24 40.61
N LYS A 244 -8.94 -2.05 40.95
CA LYS A 244 -8.54 -1.85 42.36
C LYS A 244 -9.18 -0.61 42.98
N MET A 245 -9.24 0.50 42.23
CA MET A 245 -9.91 1.69 42.67
C MET A 245 -11.42 1.47 42.82
N LYS A 246 -12.03 0.72 41.90
CA LYS A 246 -13.43 0.29 42.03
C LYS A 246 -13.65 -0.68 43.19
N VAL A 247 -12.71 -1.60 43.44
CA VAL A 247 -12.79 -2.50 44.59
C VAL A 247 -12.62 -1.71 45.91
N ILE A 248 -11.68 -0.76 45.96
CA ILE A 248 -11.52 0.15 47.11
C ILE A 248 -12.72 1.08 47.27
N GLN A 249 -13.28 1.58 46.16
CA GLN A 249 -14.54 2.31 46.18
C GLN A 249 -15.73 1.42 46.57
N ARG A 250 -15.72 0.13 46.18
CA ARG A 250 -16.71 -0.89 46.61
C ARG A 250 -16.56 -1.19 48.12
N GLU A 251 -15.35 -1.43 48.61
CA GLU A 251 -15.12 -1.62 50.05
C GLU A 251 -15.50 -0.35 50.86
N LEU A 252 -15.25 0.83 50.31
CA LEU A 252 -15.73 2.09 50.89
C LEU A 252 -17.27 2.27 50.72
N SER A 253 -17.88 1.73 49.64
CA SER A 253 -19.33 1.80 49.44
C SER A 253 -20.05 0.64 50.15
N ASP A 254 -19.43 -0.53 50.32
CA ASP A 254 -19.95 -1.62 51.15
C ASP A 254 -19.94 -1.25 52.63
N MET A 255 -19.02 -0.38 53.06
CA MET A 255 -19.09 0.27 54.37
C MET A 255 -20.21 1.31 54.47
N ASN A 256 -20.76 1.76 53.29
CA ASN A 256 -21.81 2.81 53.21
C ASN A 256 -23.12 2.34 52.53
N GLY A 257 -23.35 1.05 52.29
CA GLY A 257 -24.61 0.54 51.71
C GLY A 257 -24.76 0.62 50.17
N GLY A 258 -23.67 0.80 49.39
CA GLY A 258 -23.68 1.24 47.99
C GLY A 258 -24.05 0.21 46.92
N ALA A 259 -24.23 -1.07 47.20
CA ALA A 259 -24.66 -2.07 46.21
C ALA A 259 -26.17 -2.02 45.93
N GLU A 260 -26.94 -1.55 46.87
CA GLU A 260 -28.38 -1.25 46.71
C GLU A 260 -28.60 0.06 45.94
N ASP A 261 -27.67 1.03 46.03
CA ASP A 261 -27.73 2.32 45.34
C ASP A 261 -27.56 2.16 43.79
N ASP A 262 -26.65 1.30 43.33
CA ASP A 262 -26.41 1.10 41.89
C ASP A 262 -27.62 0.52 41.13
N VAL A 263 -28.32 -0.45 41.75
CA VAL A 263 -29.54 -1.05 41.17
C VAL A 263 -30.69 -0.05 41.20
N ALA A 264 -30.77 0.75 42.28
CA ALA A 264 -31.77 1.80 42.40
C ALA A 264 -31.52 2.94 41.40
N GLU A 265 -30.25 3.30 41.13
CA GLU A 265 -29.89 4.27 40.11
C GLU A 265 -30.28 3.79 38.69
N ILE A 266 -29.99 2.54 38.33
CA ILE A 266 -30.41 1.96 37.05
C ILE A 266 -31.93 1.95 36.94
N GLU A 267 -32.66 1.59 38.00
CA GLU A 267 -34.12 1.61 38.01
C GLU A 267 -34.68 3.01 37.73
N LYS A 268 -34.12 4.03 38.38
CA LYS A 268 -34.49 5.42 38.17
C LYS A 268 -34.17 5.87 36.73
N ARG A 269 -32.98 5.60 36.23
CA ARG A 269 -32.58 5.92 34.84
C ARG A 269 -33.50 5.21 33.83
N LEU A 270 -33.88 3.94 34.08
CA LEU A 270 -34.78 3.18 33.20
C LEU A 270 -36.19 3.76 33.20
N ALA A 271 -36.67 4.24 34.34
CA ALA A 271 -37.98 4.88 34.44
C ALA A 271 -38.03 6.23 33.70
N GLU A 272 -36.95 7.03 33.80
CA GLU A 272 -36.84 8.37 33.21
C GLU A 272 -36.46 8.31 31.71
N ALA A 273 -35.87 7.21 31.24
CA ALA A 273 -35.35 7.09 29.87
C ALA A 273 -36.48 7.09 28.82
N ASP A 274 -36.30 7.89 27.76
CA ASP A 274 -37.18 7.92 26.61
C ASP A 274 -36.76 6.82 25.60
N LEU A 275 -37.30 5.60 25.83
CA LEU A 275 -36.97 4.41 25.05
C LEU A 275 -38.14 4.00 24.16
N PRO A 276 -37.87 3.51 22.93
CA PRO A 276 -38.87 2.82 22.12
C PRO A 276 -39.46 1.60 22.85
N GLU A 277 -40.73 1.26 22.58
CA GLU A 277 -41.42 0.22 23.32
C GLU A 277 -40.71 -1.15 23.30
N HIS A 278 -40.15 -1.56 22.16
CA HIS A 278 -39.42 -2.81 22.05
C HIS A 278 -38.11 -2.82 22.84
N VAL A 279 -37.40 -1.68 22.88
CA VAL A 279 -36.15 -1.49 23.66
C VAL A 279 -36.48 -1.50 25.17
N ARG A 280 -37.51 -0.78 25.56
CA ARG A 280 -37.99 -0.74 26.96
C ARG A 280 -38.34 -2.13 27.49
N LYS A 281 -39.11 -2.92 26.73
CA LYS A 281 -39.44 -4.29 27.10
C LYS A 281 -38.20 -5.18 27.30
N LYS A 282 -37.20 -5.04 26.44
CA LYS A 282 -35.94 -5.79 26.57
C LYS A 282 -35.14 -5.34 27.79
N ALA A 283 -34.98 -4.04 28.00
CA ALA A 283 -34.26 -3.48 29.12
C ALA A 283 -34.91 -3.86 30.47
N GLU A 284 -36.22 -3.78 30.58
CA GLU A 284 -36.96 -4.20 31.78
C GLU A 284 -36.86 -5.73 32.03
N SER A 285 -36.82 -6.53 30.97
CA SER A 285 -36.63 -7.98 31.09
C SER A 285 -35.22 -8.30 31.64
N GLU A 286 -34.18 -7.65 31.13
CA GLU A 286 -32.82 -7.84 31.62
C GLU A 286 -32.64 -7.25 33.03
N PHE A 287 -33.30 -6.14 33.34
CA PHE A 287 -33.29 -5.57 34.68
C PHE A 287 -33.92 -6.47 35.74
N ARG A 288 -35.04 -7.15 35.38
CA ARG A 288 -35.63 -8.19 36.27
C ARG A 288 -34.66 -9.34 36.54
N LYS A 289 -33.88 -9.76 35.55
CA LYS A 289 -32.82 -10.75 35.72
C LYS A 289 -31.74 -10.25 36.65
N LEU A 290 -31.27 -8.99 36.45
CA LEU A 290 -30.27 -8.36 37.30
C LEU A 290 -30.67 -8.32 38.76
N LYS A 291 -31.94 -7.97 39.06
CA LYS A 291 -32.49 -8.00 40.43
C LYS A 291 -32.52 -9.39 41.08
N ALA A 292 -32.58 -10.46 40.28
CA ALA A 292 -32.60 -11.84 40.75
C ALA A 292 -31.18 -12.45 40.89
N MET A 293 -30.15 -11.77 40.40
CA MET A 293 -28.75 -12.25 40.45
C MET A 293 -28.05 -11.78 41.71
N GLN A 294 -27.03 -12.52 42.12
CA GLN A 294 -26.12 -12.04 43.17
C GLN A 294 -25.31 -10.83 42.71
N PRO A 295 -25.31 -9.69 43.42
CA PRO A 295 -24.69 -8.44 42.97
C PRO A 295 -23.18 -8.55 42.61
N ALA A 296 -22.46 -9.44 43.28
CA ALA A 296 -21.01 -9.63 43.08
C ALA A 296 -20.66 -10.66 41.99
N SER A 297 -21.64 -11.23 41.29
CA SER A 297 -21.37 -12.21 40.22
C SER A 297 -20.86 -11.53 38.94
N SER A 298 -19.97 -12.20 38.22
CA SER A 298 -19.49 -11.74 36.90
C SER A 298 -20.64 -11.60 35.88
N GLU A 299 -21.66 -12.44 36.02
CA GLU A 299 -22.84 -12.42 35.16
C GLU A 299 -23.69 -11.18 35.41
N ALA A 300 -23.85 -10.77 36.68
CA ALA A 300 -24.55 -9.51 37.02
C ALA A 300 -23.83 -8.28 36.43
N ALA A 301 -22.48 -8.28 36.42
CA ALA A 301 -21.71 -7.20 35.80
C ALA A 301 -21.94 -7.13 34.28
N VAL A 302 -22.01 -8.27 33.59
CA VAL A 302 -22.31 -8.30 32.14
C VAL A 302 -23.72 -7.78 31.84
N VAL A 303 -24.72 -8.18 32.63
CA VAL A 303 -26.10 -7.71 32.47
C VAL A 303 -26.23 -6.23 32.80
N ARG A 304 -25.52 -5.75 33.82
CA ARG A 304 -25.46 -4.32 34.18
C ARG A 304 -24.89 -3.51 33.02
N ASN A 305 -23.70 -3.84 32.52
CA ASN A 305 -23.06 -3.15 31.41
C ASN A 305 -23.95 -3.13 30.16
N TYR A 306 -24.71 -4.20 29.92
CA TYR A 306 -25.65 -4.26 28.82
C TYR A 306 -26.82 -3.29 29.00
N ILE A 307 -27.41 -3.22 30.17
CA ILE A 307 -28.50 -2.28 30.46
C ILE A 307 -27.99 -0.83 30.36
N GLU A 308 -26.82 -0.55 30.91
CA GLU A 308 -26.17 0.76 30.79
C GLU A 308 -25.95 1.14 29.33
N ALA A 309 -25.45 0.21 28.48
CA ALA A 309 -25.26 0.46 27.04
C ALA A 309 -26.61 0.78 26.34
N ILE A 310 -27.71 0.13 26.72
CA ILE A 310 -29.04 0.45 26.21
C ILE A 310 -29.46 1.85 26.65
N LEU A 311 -29.29 2.20 27.94
CA LEU A 311 -29.69 3.49 28.48
C LEU A 311 -28.87 4.67 27.95
N ASP A 312 -27.59 4.42 27.65
CA ASP A 312 -26.67 5.43 27.11
C ASP A 312 -26.88 5.68 25.63
N THR A 313 -27.46 4.72 24.89
CA THR A 313 -27.75 4.86 23.46
C THR A 313 -28.87 5.87 23.22
N PRO A 314 -28.67 6.90 22.38
CA PRO A 314 -29.65 7.96 22.15
C PRO A 314 -30.77 7.53 21.18
N TRP A 315 -31.74 6.78 21.66
CA TRP A 315 -32.82 6.20 20.83
C TRP A 315 -33.74 7.27 20.21
N ASN A 316 -34.18 8.26 20.98
CA ASN A 316 -35.15 9.26 20.55
C ASN A 316 -34.59 10.69 20.56
N LYS A 317 -33.47 10.94 21.26
CA LYS A 317 -32.90 12.26 21.41
C LYS A 317 -32.24 12.76 20.13
N ALA A 318 -32.77 13.82 19.55
CA ALA A 318 -32.27 14.40 18.29
C ALA A 318 -31.81 15.85 18.48
N SER A 319 -30.78 16.26 17.75
CA SER A 319 -30.41 17.67 17.58
C SER A 319 -31.40 18.39 16.67
N LYS A 320 -31.56 19.71 16.86
CA LYS A 320 -32.39 20.54 15.97
C LYS A 320 -31.65 20.76 14.64
N VAL A 321 -32.11 20.11 13.59
CA VAL A 321 -31.59 20.27 12.24
C VAL A 321 -32.28 21.46 11.56
N SER A 322 -31.50 22.40 11.03
CA SER A 322 -31.99 23.53 10.26
C SER A 322 -31.08 23.75 9.05
N ILE A 323 -31.59 23.47 7.87
CA ILE A 323 -30.85 23.66 6.61
C ILE A 323 -31.24 25.00 6.02
N ASN A 324 -30.34 25.99 6.17
CA ASN A 324 -30.41 27.28 5.50
C ASN A 324 -29.31 27.36 4.45
N LEU A 325 -29.65 27.33 3.18
CA LEU A 325 -28.69 27.24 2.07
C LEU A 325 -27.74 28.44 2.02
N SER A 326 -28.25 29.67 2.25
CA SER A 326 -27.40 30.87 2.26
C SER A 326 -26.37 30.83 3.40
N LYS A 327 -26.78 30.36 4.58
CA LYS A 327 -25.88 30.20 5.72
C LYS A 327 -24.90 29.04 5.48
N ALA A 328 -25.34 27.97 4.82
CA ALA A 328 -24.48 26.85 4.48
C ALA A 328 -23.36 27.28 3.50
N GLN A 329 -23.73 28.07 2.47
CA GLN A 329 -22.76 28.65 1.55
C GLN A 329 -21.75 29.55 2.29
N GLU A 330 -22.23 30.44 3.17
CA GLU A 330 -21.37 31.33 3.96
C GLU A 330 -20.38 30.57 4.84
N ILE A 331 -20.82 29.50 5.49
CA ILE A 331 -19.95 28.64 6.33
C ILE A 331 -18.88 27.95 5.46
N LEU A 332 -19.28 27.38 4.32
CA LEU A 332 -18.36 26.72 3.40
C LEU A 332 -17.32 27.69 2.83
N ASP A 333 -17.73 28.92 2.50
CA ASP A 333 -16.83 29.96 1.97
C ASP A 333 -15.90 30.54 3.04
N THR A 334 -16.36 30.61 4.29
CA THR A 334 -15.54 31.05 5.43
C THR A 334 -14.52 30.01 5.85
N ASP A 335 -14.92 28.73 5.90
CA ASP A 335 -14.07 27.64 6.37
C ASP A 335 -13.12 27.10 5.29
N HIS A 336 -13.43 27.32 3.99
CA HIS A 336 -12.67 26.76 2.86
C HIS A 336 -12.43 27.77 1.75
N TYR A 337 -11.18 27.95 1.36
CA TYR A 337 -10.79 28.76 0.21
C TYR A 337 -10.82 27.93 -1.08
N GLY A 338 -11.37 28.49 -2.16
CA GLY A 338 -11.53 27.79 -3.44
C GLY A 338 -12.55 26.65 -3.36
N LEU A 339 -12.37 25.62 -4.17
CA LEU A 339 -13.25 24.45 -4.26
C LEU A 339 -14.72 24.79 -4.62
N ASP A 340 -14.93 25.80 -5.44
CA ASP A 340 -16.27 26.35 -5.72
C ASP A 340 -17.21 25.28 -6.28
N ASP A 341 -16.77 24.48 -7.28
CA ASP A 341 -17.55 23.36 -7.82
C ASP A 341 -17.95 22.32 -6.77
N VAL A 342 -17.04 22.07 -5.80
CA VAL A 342 -17.29 21.11 -4.70
C VAL A 342 -18.32 21.67 -3.74
N LYS A 343 -18.19 22.94 -3.37
CA LYS A 343 -19.14 23.64 -2.50
C LYS A 343 -20.54 23.70 -3.12
N ASP A 344 -20.62 24.05 -4.41
CA ASP A 344 -21.89 24.10 -5.13
C ASP A 344 -22.59 22.73 -5.14
N ARG A 345 -21.84 21.64 -5.40
CA ARG A 345 -22.36 20.28 -5.31
C ARG A 345 -22.87 19.92 -3.90
N ILE A 346 -22.13 20.32 -2.87
CA ILE A 346 -22.56 20.10 -1.47
C ILE A 346 -23.84 20.89 -1.18
N VAL A 347 -23.93 22.14 -1.63
CA VAL A 347 -25.14 22.99 -1.43
C VAL A 347 -26.32 22.44 -2.22
N GLU A 348 -26.14 21.96 -3.45
CA GLU A 348 -27.16 21.25 -4.22
C GLU A 348 -27.70 20.04 -3.47
N TYR A 349 -26.81 19.21 -2.92
CA TYR A 349 -27.18 18.06 -2.11
C TYR A 349 -27.99 18.48 -0.86
N LEU A 350 -27.56 19.52 -0.15
CA LEU A 350 -28.28 20.07 1.01
C LEU A 350 -29.65 20.65 0.60
N ALA A 351 -29.76 21.24 -0.58
CA ALA A 351 -31.02 21.77 -1.11
C ALA A 351 -32.05 20.66 -1.33
N VAL A 352 -31.63 19.53 -1.89
CA VAL A 352 -32.48 18.34 -2.04
C VAL A 352 -32.94 17.83 -0.67
N GLN A 353 -31.99 17.72 0.29
CA GLN A 353 -32.31 17.26 1.63
C GLN A 353 -33.27 18.18 2.40
N SER A 354 -33.19 19.49 2.16
CA SER A 354 -34.13 20.46 2.78
C SER A 354 -35.59 20.25 2.37
N ARG A 355 -35.81 19.67 1.19
CA ARG A 355 -37.17 19.38 0.65
C ARG A 355 -37.67 17.98 0.96
N VAL A 356 -36.77 17.02 1.08
CA VAL A 356 -37.12 15.62 1.31
C VAL A 356 -37.03 15.34 2.82
N LYS A 357 -38.17 15.04 3.46
CA LYS A 357 -38.22 14.79 4.92
C LYS A 357 -37.45 13.54 5.40
N LYS A 358 -37.04 12.65 4.49
CA LYS A 358 -36.25 11.45 4.77
C LYS A 358 -34.97 11.46 3.96
N LEU A 359 -33.84 11.13 4.59
CA LEU A 359 -32.53 11.00 3.95
C LEU A 359 -32.51 9.75 3.04
N LYS A 360 -33.06 9.85 1.83
CA LYS A 360 -33.12 8.77 0.82
C LYS A 360 -32.18 8.97 -0.36
N GLY A 361 -31.42 10.05 -0.38
CA GLY A 361 -30.47 10.34 -1.47
C GLY A 361 -29.20 9.49 -1.38
N PRO A 362 -28.40 9.53 -2.47
CA PRO A 362 -27.07 8.89 -2.46
C PRO A 362 -26.19 9.53 -1.37
N ILE A 363 -25.21 8.79 -0.89
CA ILE A 363 -24.30 9.24 0.15
C ILE A 363 -23.17 10.04 -0.49
N LEU A 364 -22.86 11.21 0.03
CA LEU A 364 -21.73 12.00 -0.46
C LEU A 364 -20.40 11.27 -0.16
N CYS A 365 -19.61 11.06 -1.21
CA CYS A 365 -18.25 10.52 -1.10
C CYS A 365 -17.23 11.52 -1.64
N LEU A 366 -16.42 12.08 -0.74
CA LEU A 366 -15.38 13.05 -1.06
C LEU A 366 -14.09 12.31 -1.40
N VAL A 367 -13.73 12.26 -2.68
CA VAL A 367 -12.54 11.54 -3.18
C VAL A 367 -11.47 12.53 -3.61
N GLY A 368 -10.26 12.36 -3.15
CA GLY A 368 -9.14 13.23 -3.55
C GLY A 368 -7.88 12.98 -2.75
N PRO A 369 -6.76 13.61 -3.13
CA PRO A 369 -5.49 13.40 -2.47
C PRO A 369 -5.51 13.78 -0.98
N PRO A 370 -4.55 13.30 -0.18
CA PRO A 370 -4.48 13.66 1.23
C PRO A 370 -4.21 15.16 1.41
N GLY A 371 -4.85 15.75 2.43
CA GLY A 371 -4.63 17.16 2.78
C GLY A 371 -5.42 18.19 1.96
N VAL A 372 -6.42 17.79 1.16
CA VAL A 372 -7.29 18.72 0.41
C VAL A 372 -8.54 19.16 1.20
N GLY A 373 -8.62 18.85 2.48
CA GLY A 373 -9.71 19.35 3.33
C GLY A 373 -10.96 18.47 3.38
N LYS A 374 -10.92 17.21 2.96
CA LYS A 374 -12.08 16.29 2.98
C LYS A 374 -12.77 16.22 4.34
N THR A 375 -12.01 16.01 5.41
CA THR A 375 -12.52 15.90 6.78
C THR A 375 -13.11 17.22 7.27
N SER A 376 -12.44 18.34 7.01
CA SER A 376 -12.92 19.67 7.39
C SER A 376 -14.17 20.10 6.63
N LEU A 377 -14.33 19.67 5.37
CA LEU A 377 -15.60 19.86 4.63
C LEU A 377 -16.76 19.16 5.32
N GLY A 378 -16.55 17.91 5.79
CA GLY A 378 -17.56 17.20 6.58
C GLY A 378 -17.94 17.92 7.87
N GLU A 379 -16.96 18.50 8.60
CA GLU A 379 -17.20 19.32 9.77
C GLU A 379 -18.02 20.58 9.45
N SER A 380 -17.70 21.24 8.34
CA SER A 380 -18.43 22.44 7.90
C SER A 380 -19.87 22.13 7.47
N VAL A 381 -20.11 20.98 6.83
CA VAL A 381 -21.46 20.48 6.53
C VAL A 381 -22.26 20.21 7.81
N ALA A 382 -21.61 19.62 8.85
CA ALA A 382 -22.26 19.42 10.14
C ALA A 382 -22.68 20.75 10.79
N LYS A 383 -21.78 21.73 10.80
CA LYS A 383 -22.09 23.09 11.28
C LYS A 383 -23.23 23.75 10.49
N ALA A 384 -23.20 23.62 9.16
CA ALA A 384 -24.19 24.19 8.26
C ALA A 384 -25.59 23.61 8.45
N THR A 385 -25.68 22.33 8.85
CA THR A 385 -26.94 21.62 9.08
C THR A 385 -27.39 21.64 10.55
N GLY A 386 -26.54 22.10 11.47
CA GLY A 386 -26.79 22.07 12.91
C GLY A 386 -26.76 20.66 13.50
N ARG A 387 -26.04 19.74 12.84
CA ARG A 387 -25.85 18.37 13.31
C ARG A 387 -24.57 18.26 14.14
N GLU A 388 -24.61 17.40 15.15
CA GLU A 388 -23.40 17.00 15.84
C GLU A 388 -22.49 16.21 14.89
N PHE A 389 -21.16 16.40 15.03
CA PHE A 389 -20.18 15.78 14.14
C PHE A 389 -19.52 14.56 14.79
N VAL A 390 -19.49 13.47 14.07
CA VAL A 390 -18.79 12.24 14.44
C VAL A 390 -17.84 11.82 13.31
N ARG A 391 -16.61 11.51 13.66
CA ARG A 391 -15.64 10.93 12.73
C ARG A 391 -15.33 9.50 13.12
N MET A 392 -15.48 8.58 12.17
CA MET A 392 -15.09 7.18 12.30
C MET A 392 -14.07 6.84 11.21
N ALA A 393 -12.85 6.48 11.63
CA ALA A 393 -11.82 6.02 10.70
C ALA A 393 -12.06 4.55 10.34
N LEU A 394 -12.15 4.27 9.05
CA LEU A 394 -12.30 2.92 8.50
C LEU A 394 -10.98 2.32 8.03
N GLY A 395 -9.92 3.13 7.93
CA GLY A 395 -8.60 2.68 7.55
C GLY A 395 -8.05 1.65 8.54
N GLY A 396 -7.82 0.41 8.06
CA GLY A 396 -7.33 -0.69 8.88
C GLY A 396 -8.40 -1.53 9.56
N VAL A 397 -9.68 -1.22 9.40
CA VAL A 397 -10.80 -2.08 9.84
C VAL A 397 -10.81 -3.33 8.96
N ARG A 398 -10.79 -4.51 9.60
CA ARG A 398 -10.76 -5.83 8.95
C ARG A 398 -11.88 -6.75 9.42
N ASP A 399 -12.42 -6.49 10.60
CA ASP A 399 -13.45 -7.31 11.24
C ASP A 399 -14.80 -6.59 11.20
N GLU A 400 -15.82 -7.27 10.71
CA GLU A 400 -17.22 -6.81 10.74
C GLU A 400 -17.69 -6.45 12.14
N ALA A 401 -17.18 -7.15 13.15
CA ALA A 401 -17.51 -6.92 14.55
C ALA A 401 -17.08 -5.54 15.06
N GLU A 402 -16.11 -4.88 14.44
CA GLU A 402 -15.79 -3.49 14.77
C GLU A 402 -16.95 -2.53 14.45
N ILE A 403 -17.75 -2.85 13.40
CA ILE A 403 -18.89 -2.03 12.98
C ILE A 403 -20.14 -2.42 13.74
N ARG A 404 -20.44 -3.75 13.79
CA ARG A 404 -21.67 -4.33 14.35
C ARG A 404 -21.57 -4.76 15.81
N GLY A 405 -20.39 -4.69 16.44
CA GLY A 405 -20.17 -5.18 17.79
C GLY A 405 -20.02 -6.69 17.91
N HIS A 406 -19.59 -7.14 19.07
CA HIS A 406 -19.43 -8.55 19.40
C HIS A 406 -20.64 -9.07 20.16
N ARG A 407 -21.04 -10.32 19.93
CA ARG A 407 -22.11 -10.96 20.71
C ARG A 407 -21.72 -10.96 22.19
N ARG A 408 -22.64 -10.56 23.06
CA ARG A 408 -22.45 -10.40 24.52
C ARG A 408 -22.01 -11.66 25.27
N THR A 409 -22.05 -12.83 24.64
CA THR A 409 -21.59 -14.11 25.22
C THR A 409 -20.07 -14.20 25.32
N TYR A 410 -19.33 -13.33 24.64
CA TYR A 410 -17.87 -13.33 24.68
C TYR A 410 -17.35 -12.40 25.78
N ILE A 411 -16.30 -12.82 26.47
CA ILE A 411 -15.62 -11.97 27.46
C ILE A 411 -15.00 -10.76 26.75
N GLY A 412 -15.32 -9.57 27.22
CA GLY A 412 -14.86 -8.32 26.61
C GLY A 412 -15.70 -7.83 25.43
N ALA A 413 -16.89 -8.42 25.22
CA ALA A 413 -17.82 -7.96 24.22
C ALA A 413 -18.24 -6.50 24.46
N MET A 414 -18.34 -5.72 23.38
CA MET A 414 -18.74 -4.31 23.39
C MET A 414 -19.58 -4.00 22.16
N PRO A 415 -20.40 -2.93 22.22
CA PRO A 415 -21.12 -2.43 21.04
C PRO A 415 -20.17 -2.06 19.90
N GLY A 416 -20.65 -2.11 18.66
CA GLY A 416 -19.92 -1.66 17.49
C GLY A 416 -19.61 -0.16 17.52
N LYS A 417 -18.64 0.25 16.74
CA LYS A 417 -18.18 1.65 16.65
C LYS A 417 -19.31 2.62 16.29
N ILE A 418 -20.32 2.18 15.55
CA ILE A 418 -21.50 3.01 15.23
C ILE A 418 -22.25 3.37 16.52
N VAL A 419 -22.63 2.37 17.31
CA VAL A 419 -23.35 2.57 18.58
C VAL A 419 -22.51 3.37 19.58
N GLN A 420 -21.22 3.00 19.74
CA GLN A 420 -20.32 3.72 20.64
C GLN A 420 -20.21 5.22 20.29
N SER A 421 -20.17 5.51 19.00
CA SER A 421 -20.08 6.89 18.51
C SER A 421 -21.37 7.66 18.74
N LEU A 422 -22.53 7.04 18.55
CA LEU A 422 -23.84 7.63 18.86
C LEU A 422 -23.97 7.92 20.36
N THR A 423 -23.57 6.97 21.20
CA THR A 423 -23.55 7.13 22.65
C THR A 423 -22.69 8.32 23.07
N LYS A 424 -21.48 8.42 22.50
CA LYS A 424 -20.54 9.51 22.79
C LYS A 424 -21.10 10.88 22.45
N VAL A 425 -21.83 11.00 21.35
CA VAL A 425 -22.42 12.28 20.89
C VAL A 425 -23.76 12.56 21.56
N GLY A 426 -24.48 11.53 21.98
CA GLY A 426 -25.72 11.63 22.73
C GLY A 426 -26.93 12.08 21.90
N VAL A 427 -26.90 11.98 20.56
CA VAL A 427 -28.01 12.27 19.66
C VAL A 427 -28.11 11.20 18.55
N LYS A 428 -29.35 10.92 18.10
CA LYS A 428 -29.61 9.88 17.08
C LYS A 428 -29.39 10.35 15.63
N ASN A 429 -29.27 11.65 15.39
CA ASN A 429 -29.23 12.26 14.06
C ASN A 429 -27.94 13.08 13.78
N PRO A 430 -26.74 12.59 14.17
CA PRO A 430 -25.51 13.29 13.88
C PRO A 430 -25.15 13.24 12.40
N LEU A 431 -24.07 13.93 12.03
CA LEU A 431 -23.35 13.69 10.79
C LEU A 431 -22.19 12.75 11.08
N PHE A 432 -22.20 11.57 10.47
CA PHE A 432 -21.12 10.60 10.49
C PHE A 432 -20.19 10.78 9.30
N LEU A 433 -18.94 11.11 9.56
CA LEU A 433 -17.88 11.08 8.57
C LEU A 433 -17.16 9.73 8.62
N LEU A 434 -17.35 8.91 7.62
CA LEU A 434 -16.66 7.64 7.43
C LEU A 434 -15.37 7.89 6.66
N ASP A 435 -14.25 7.95 7.36
CA ASP A 435 -12.97 8.40 6.81
C ASP A 435 -12.13 7.22 6.31
N GLU A 436 -11.48 7.40 5.15
CA GLU A 436 -10.60 6.42 4.50
C GLU A 436 -11.29 5.09 4.14
N ILE A 437 -12.48 5.16 3.51
CA ILE A 437 -13.25 3.97 3.10
C ILE A 437 -12.51 3.10 2.07
N ASP A 438 -11.60 3.68 1.29
CA ASP A 438 -10.76 3.00 0.31
C ASP A 438 -9.63 2.15 0.94
N LYS A 439 -9.44 2.24 2.25
CA LYS A 439 -8.41 1.50 2.98
C LYS A 439 -8.96 0.35 3.82
N MET A 440 -10.22 0.01 3.66
CA MET A 440 -10.78 -1.19 4.27
C MET A 440 -10.20 -2.43 3.58
N ALA A 441 -9.88 -3.45 4.36
CA ALA A 441 -9.38 -4.71 3.86
C ALA A 441 -10.38 -5.83 4.18
N GLN A 442 -10.58 -6.74 3.22
CA GLN A 442 -11.25 -8.01 3.46
C GLN A 442 -10.23 -9.04 3.91
N ASP A 443 -10.54 -9.82 4.92
CA ASP A 443 -9.77 -10.99 5.31
C ASP A 443 -10.71 -12.16 5.71
N TYR A 444 -10.12 -13.27 6.15
CA TYR A 444 -10.87 -14.47 6.57
C TYR A 444 -11.75 -14.24 7.82
N ARG A 445 -11.69 -13.09 8.49
CA ARG A 445 -12.45 -12.75 9.70
C ARG A 445 -13.78 -12.08 9.40
N GLY A 446 -13.96 -11.58 8.18
CA GLY A 446 -15.21 -10.95 7.77
C GLY A 446 -15.05 -9.93 6.66
N ASP A 447 -16.18 -9.39 6.24
CA ASP A 447 -16.27 -8.35 5.23
C ASP A 447 -16.88 -7.07 5.84
N PRO A 448 -16.06 -6.10 6.29
CA PRO A 448 -16.55 -4.83 6.80
C PRO A 448 -17.39 -4.04 5.78
N ALA A 449 -17.14 -4.25 4.47
CA ALA A 449 -17.93 -3.58 3.43
C ALA A 449 -19.39 -4.04 3.44
N SER A 450 -19.64 -5.32 3.68
CA SER A 450 -21.01 -5.86 3.84
C SER A 450 -21.73 -5.25 5.03
N ALA A 451 -21.05 -5.07 6.17
CA ALA A 451 -21.65 -4.38 7.33
C ALA A 451 -21.99 -2.92 7.03
N LEU A 452 -21.11 -2.24 6.29
CA LEU A 452 -21.36 -0.85 5.87
C LEU A 452 -22.49 -0.72 4.86
N LEU A 453 -22.71 -1.72 3.99
CA LEU A 453 -23.86 -1.71 3.09
C LEU A 453 -25.18 -1.62 3.86
N GLU A 454 -25.33 -2.35 4.96
CA GLU A 454 -26.53 -2.26 5.81
C GLU A 454 -26.66 -0.89 6.48
N VAL A 455 -25.54 -0.31 6.95
CA VAL A 455 -25.53 1.02 7.57
C VAL A 455 -25.89 2.12 6.55
N LEU A 456 -25.40 2.00 5.34
CA LEU A 456 -25.47 3.04 4.31
C LEU A 456 -26.72 2.90 3.40
N ASP A 457 -27.33 1.74 3.34
CA ASP A 457 -28.53 1.51 2.50
C ASP A 457 -29.79 2.08 3.18
N PRO A 458 -30.45 3.10 2.61
CA PRO A 458 -31.67 3.68 3.18
C PRO A 458 -32.85 2.70 3.33
N SER A 459 -32.80 1.55 2.66
CA SER A 459 -33.84 0.52 2.77
C SER A 459 -33.61 -0.39 3.99
N GLN A 460 -32.39 -0.49 4.49
CA GLN A 460 -31.98 -1.40 5.56
C GLN A 460 -31.61 -0.66 6.86
N ASN A 461 -31.04 0.56 6.75
CA ASN A 461 -30.47 1.30 7.88
C ASN A 461 -31.45 1.68 9.00
N SER A 462 -32.77 1.63 8.73
CA SER A 462 -33.80 1.82 9.76
C SER A 462 -33.92 0.64 10.74
N LYS A 463 -33.29 -0.49 10.42
CA LYS A 463 -33.25 -1.72 11.22
C LYS A 463 -31.84 -2.25 11.39
N PHE A 464 -30.87 -1.36 11.53
CA PHE A 464 -29.49 -1.75 11.78
C PHE A 464 -29.40 -2.54 13.09
N ASN A 465 -28.88 -3.75 13.04
CA ASN A 465 -28.74 -4.62 14.21
C ASN A 465 -27.30 -4.66 14.69
N ASP A 466 -27.06 -4.12 15.90
CA ASP A 466 -25.78 -4.28 16.60
C ASP A 466 -25.80 -5.60 17.38
N HIS A 467 -24.78 -6.43 17.19
CA HIS A 467 -24.72 -7.77 17.78
C HIS A 467 -24.58 -7.78 19.30
N TYR A 468 -24.08 -6.70 19.90
CA TYR A 468 -24.00 -6.56 21.35
C TYR A 468 -25.34 -6.17 21.95
N LEU A 469 -25.99 -5.15 21.35
CA LEU A 469 -27.30 -4.70 21.80
C LEU A 469 -28.40 -5.71 21.49
N ASP A 470 -28.28 -6.45 20.37
CA ASP A 470 -29.29 -7.39 19.89
C ASP A 470 -30.68 -6.72 19.77
N LEU A 471 -30.66 -5.47 19.28
CA LEU A 471 -31.83 -4.59 19.13
C LEU A 471 -31.66 -3.79 17.83
N ASP A 472 -32.78 -3.57 17.13
CA ASP A 472 -32.82 -2.74 15.94
C ASP A 472 -32.65 -1.26 16.29
N LEU A 473 -31.66 -0.61 15.66
CA LEU A 473 -31.37 0.81 15.79
C LEU A 473 -31.70 1.53 14.50
N ASP A 474 -32.48 2.59 14.56
CA ASP A 474 -32.84 3.40 13.41
C ASP A 474 -31.76 4.44 13.08
N LEU A 475 -31.01 4.19 12.01
CA LEU A 475 -30.00 5.10 11.49
C LEU A 475 -30.52 6.00 10.34
N SER A 476 -31.81 5.96 10.03
CA SER A 476 -32.40 6.70 8.88
C SER A 476 -32.31 8.23 8.99
N GLU A 477 -32.11 8.76 10.20
CA GLU A 477 -31.93 10.20 10.45
C GLU A 477 -30.44 10.61 10.50
N VAL A 478 -29.52 9.65 10.48
CA VAL A 478 -28.07 9.89 10.45
C VAL A 478 -27.67 10.35 9.06
N MET A 479 -26.89 11.43 8.98
CA MET A 479 -26.30 11.88 7.72
C MET A 479 -24.90 11.26 7.57
N PHE A 480 -24.70 10.44 6.56
CA PHE A 480 -23.40 9.84 6.26
C PHE A 480 -22.67 10.62 5.18
N ILE A 481 -21.39 10.88 5.39
CA ILE A 481 -20.43 11.37 4.39
C ILE A 481 -19.23 10.45 4.42
N CYS A 482 -18.79 9.98 3.25
CA CYS A 482 -17.60 9.16 3.11
C CYS A 482 -16.41 9.99 2.60
N THR A 483 -15.19 9.60 2.98
CA THR A 483 -13.97 10.12 2.38
C THR A 483 -13.09 9.00 1.86
N ALA A 484 -12.42 9.23 0.73
CA ALA A 484 -11.46 8.32 0.15
C ALA A 484 -10.27 9.09 -0.44
N ASN A 485 -9.10 8.45 -0.52
CA ASN A 485 -7.94 9.00 -1.20
C ASN A 485 -7.88 8.53 -2.67
N SER A 486 -8.47 7.39 -2.97
CA SER A 486 -8.51 6.76 -4.28
C SER A 486 -9.91 6.24 -4.61
N MET A 487 -10.12 5.83 -5.87
CA MET A 487 -11.37 5.18 -6.30
C MET A 487 -11.40 3.67 -6.00
N ASN A 488 -10.43 3.16 -5.24
CA ASN A 488 -10.39 1.75 -4.85
C ASN A 488 -11.40 1.46 -3.72
N ILE A 489 -12.68 1.64 -4.04
CA ILE A 489 -13.82 1.43 -3.15
C ILE A 489 -14.58 0.21 -3.70
N PRO A 490 -15.08 -0.71 -2.85
CA PRO A 490 -15.92 -1.80 -3.30
C PRO A 490 -17.10 -1.31 -4.14
N GLU A 491 -17.32 -1.91 -5.31
CA GLU A 491 -18.30 -1.47 -6.29
C GLU A 491 -19.73 -1.37 -5.71
N ALA A 492 -20.10 -2.32 -4.87
CA ALA A 492 -21.40 -2.34 -4.19
C ALA A 492 -21.64 -1.11 -3.28
N LEU A 493 -20.58 -0.55 -2.68
CA LEU A 493 -20.64 0.70 -1.92
C LEU A 493 -20.66 1.91 -2.85
N LEU A 494 -19.86 1.86 -3.92
CA LEU A 494 -19.74 2.96 -4.88
C LEU A 494 -21.07 3.27 -5.57
N ASP A 495 -21.86 2.25 -5.90
CA ASP A 495 -23.20 2.38 -6.49
C ASP A 495 -24.19 3.19 -5.63
N ARG A 496 -23.93 3.29 -4.33
CA ARG A 496 -24.77 4.05 -3.37
C ARG A 496 -24.23 5.44 -3.07
N MET A 497 -23.10 5.81 -3.72
CA MET A 497 -22.39 7.04 -3.41
C MET A 497 -22.47 8.03 -4.55
N GLU A 498 -22.67 9.29 -4.21
CA GLU A 498 -22.41 10.42 -5.10
C GLU A 498 -20.96 10.87 -4.90
N VAL A 499 -20.12 10.56 -5.89
CA VAL A 499 -18.69 10.87 -5.83
C VAL A 499 -18.43 12.31 -6.21
N ILE A 500 -17.88 13.07 -5.27
CA ILE A 500 -17.38 14.43 -5.50
C ILE A 500 -15.85 14.37 -5.48
N ARG A 501 -15.22 14.64 -6.62
CA ARG A 501 -13.77 14.66 -6.74
C ARG A 501 -13.19 15.99 -6.30
N LEU A 502 -12.31 15.95 -5.32
CA LEU A 502 -11.54 17.11 -4.88
C LEU A 502 -10.19 17.11 -5.62
N PRO A 503 -9.92 18.12 -6.45
CA PRO A 503 -8.60 18.25 -7.07
C PRO A 503 -7.56 18.68 -6.02
N GLY A 504 -6.28 18.60 -6.41
CA GLY A 504 -5.21 19.24 -5.67
C GLY A 504 -5.32 20.77 -5.77
N TYR A 505 -4.71 21.46 -4.80
CA TYR A 505 -4.67 22.92 -4.77
C TYR A 505 -3.57 23.48 -5.68
N THR A 506 -3.86 24.62 -6.30
CA THR A 506 -2.86 25.44 -6.97
C THR A 506 -1.90 26.07 -5.98
N GLU A 507 -0.79 26.62 -6.45
CA GLU A 507 0.15 27.33 -5.61
C GLU A 507 -0.52 28.52 -4.90
N ASP A 508 -1.27 29.34 -5.66
CA ASP A 508 -1.97 30.51 -5.12
C ASP A 508 -3.07 30.12 -4.11
N GLU A 509 -3.81 29.02 -4.37
CA GLU A 509 -4.75 28.46 -3.39
C GLU A 509 -4.04 28.02 -2.11
N LYS A 510 -2.88 27.35 -2.21
CA LYS A 510 -2.09 26.94 -1.04
C LYS A 510 -1.58 28.13 -0.23
N VAL A 511 -1.13 29.20 -0.90
CA VAL A 511 -0.68 30.44 -0.27
C VAL A 511 -1.85 31.06 0.50
N ASN A 512 -3.01 31.25 -0.12
CA ASN A 512 -4.21 31.79 0.52
C ASN A 512 -4.70 30.92 1.69
N ILE A 513 -4.68 29.58 1.53
CA ILE A 513 -5.04 28.64 2.61
C ILE A 513 -4.05 28.76 3.77
N ALA A 514 -2.75 28.87 3.49
CA ALA A 514 -1.75 29.00 4.52
C ALA A 514 -1.93 30.30 5.31
N GLU A 515 -2.11 31.42 4.63
CA GLU A 515 -2.26 32.73 5.24
C GLU A 515 -3.53 32.82 6.09
N ARG A 516 -4.67 32.39 5.53
CA ARG A 516 -5.98 32.52 6.19
C ARG A 516 -6.22 31.51 7.30
N TYR A 517 -5.71 30.28 7.15
CA TYR A 517 -6.06 29.18 8.07
C TYR A 517 -4.86 28.54 8.76
N LEU A 518 -3.77 28.18 8.02
CA LEU A 518 -2.70 27.36 8.60
C LEU A 518 -1.79 28.17 9.53
N VAL A 519 -1.42 29.38 9.18
CA VAL A 519 -0.57 30.25 10.00
C VAL A 519 -1.29 30.64 11.30
N PRO A 520 -2.55 31.15 11.29
CA PRO A 520 -3.30 31.40 12.50
C PRO A 520 -3.49 30.17 13.38
N LYS A 521 -3.77 29.02 12.77
CA LYS A 521 -3.89 27.74 13.47
C LYS A 521 -2.58 27.32 14.14
N ALA A 522 -1.45 27.47 13.43
CA ALA A 522 -0.14 27.15 13.97
C ALA A 522 0.25 28.08 15.13
N ILE A 523 -0.02 29.37 15.03
CA ILE A 523 0.16 30.35 16.10
C ILE A 523 -0.61 29.93 17.35
N LYS A 524 -1.92 29.66 17.20
CA LYS A 524 -2.81 29.25 18.29
C LYS A 524 -2.35 27.93 18.92
N ASN A 525 -2.08 26.91 18.12
CA ASN A 525 -1.74 25.56 18.59
C ASN A 525 -0.37 25.50 19.30
N ASN A 526 0.53 26.41 18.99
CA ASN A 526 1.85 26.50 19.62
C ASN A 526 1.91 27.55 20.75
N GLY A 527 0.77 28.15 21.15
CA GLY A 527 0.68 29.09 22.26
C GLY A 527 1.35 30.45 22.00
N LEU A 528 1.53 30.82 20.71
CA LEU A 528 2.02 32.11 20.31
C LEU A 528 0.89 33.16 20.32
N ARG A 529 1.23 34.42 20.51
CA ARG A 529 0.31 35.53 20.27
C ARG A 529 0.38 35.92 18.79
N ALA A 530 -0.71 36.45 18.25
CA ALA A 530 -0.81 36.82 16.83
C ALA A 530 0.30 37.81 16.38
N LYS A 531 0.85 38.63 17.31
CA LYS A 531 1.92 39.59 17.02
C LYS A 531 3.33 39.02 17.11
N GLU A 532 3.48 37.81 17.64
CA GLU A 532 4.81 37.18 17.85
C GLU A 532 5.38 36.53 16.63
N LEU A 533 4.53 36.14 15.68
CA LEU A 533 4.94 35.53 14.42
C LEU A 533 4.14 36.12 13.25
N THR A 534 4.85 36.66 12.29
CA THR A 534 4.34 37.04 10.97
C THR A 534 5.06 36.24 9.90
N VAL A 535 4.34 35.55 9.04
CA VAL A 535 4.92 34.84 7.89
C VAL A 535 4.47 35.57 6.64
N HIS A 536 5.41 36.13 5.90
CA HIS A 536 5.11 36.88 4.67
C HIS A 536 4.67 35.95 3.54
N GLU A 537 3.84 36.45 2.63
CA GLU A 537 3.34 35.70 1.46
C GLU A 537 4.48 35.07 0.66
N GLU A 538 5.56 35.82 0.42
CA GLU A 538 6.74 35.35 -0.30
C GLU A 538 7.39 34.14 0.38
N ALA A 539 7.47 34.14 1.71
CA ALA A 539 7.97 33.00 2.46
C ALA A 539 7.05 31.79 2.35
N ILE A 540 5.71 32.00 2.40
CA ILE A 540 4.74 30.91 2.21
C ILE A 540 4.88 30.31 0.80
N ARG A 541 5.01 31.16 -0.22
CA ARG A 541 5.21 30.76 -1.62
C ARG A 541 6.51 29.94 -1.77
N ASP A 542 7.59 30.36 -1.12
CA ASP A 542 8.86 29.65 -1.10
C ASP A 542 8.76 28.30 -0.36
N ILE A 543 7.99 28.22 0.74
CA ILE A 543 7.69 26.95 1.40
C ILE A 543 6.95 26.00 0.46
N VAL A 544 5.94 26.47 -0.25
CA VAL A 544 5.17 25.68 -1.20
C VAL A 544 6.06 25.16 -2.32
N GLN A 545 6.92 26.00 -2.88
CA GLN A 545 7.78 25.65 -4.01
C GLN A 545 8.98 24.79 -3.62
N ARG A 546 9.65 25.07 -2.50
CA ARG A 546 10.99 24.51 -2.21
C ARG A 546 11.05 23.57 -1.02
N TYR A 547 10.02 23.51 -0.19
CA TYR A 547 10.01 22.66 0.99
C TYR A 547 8.88 21.62 1.01
N THR A 548 7.89 21.74 0.11
CA THR A 548 6.76 20.79 0.03
C THR A 548 6.53 20.28 -1.38
N ARG A 549 6.15 18.99 -1.50
CA ARG A 549 5.77 18.34 -2.76
C ARG A 549 4.51 17.52 -2.49
N GLU A 550 3.35 18.14 -2.62
CA GLU A 550 2.06 17.52 -2.32
C GLU A 550 0.92 18.18 -3.08
N ALA A 551 -0.16 17.44 -3.34
CA ALA A 551 -1.38 17.97 -3.96
C ALA A 551 -2.21 18.81 -2.96
N GLY A 552 -2.21 18.44 -1.67
CA GLY A 552 -2.89 19.15 -0.59
C GLY A 552 -2.02 20.16 0.13
N VAL A 553 -2.29 20.36 1.43
CA VAL A 553 -1.59 21.33 2.31
C VAL A 553 -1.09 20.71 3.62
N ARG A 554 -1.02 19.37 3.71
CA ARG A 554 -0.64 18.69 4.97
C ARG A 554 0.85 18.87 5.31
N SER A 555 1.73 18.80 4.32
CA SER A 555 3.15 19.05 4.52
C SER A 555 3.42 20.54 4.75
N LEU A 556 2.70 21.41 4.05
CA LEU A 556 2.73 22.86 4.28
C LEU A 556 2.34 23.21 5.73
N GLU A 557 1.28 22.61 6.26
CA GLU A 557 0.89 22.77 7.67
C GLU A 557 2.00 22.33 8.63
N ARG A 558 2.69 21.22 8.32
CA ARG A 558 3.82 20.72 9.12
C ARG A 558 5.00 21.66 9.12
N GLU A 559 5.38 22.22 7.95
CA GLU A 559 6.51 23.14 7.86
C GLU A 559 6.16 24.48 8.54
N VAL A 560 4.95 25.02 8.39
CA VAL A 560 4.48 26.21 9.10
C VAL A 560 4.49 25.96 10.63
N SER A 561 4.02 24.80 11.09
CA SER A 561 4.08 24.45 12.50
C SER A 561 5.50 24.28 13.02
N LYS A 562 6.45 23.84 12.18
CA LYS A 562 7.87 23.76 12.52
C LYS A 562 8.49 25.15 12.73
N ILE A 563 8.12 26.10 11.87
CA ILE A 563 8.51 27.51 12.07
C ILE A 563 7.97 28.03 13.40
N ALA A 564 6.66 27.85 13.67
CA ALA A 564 6.04 28.29 14.92
C ALA A 564 6.74 27.70 16.15
N ARG A 565 7.07 26.40 16.15
CA ARG A 565 7.82 25.76 17.26
C ARG A 565 9.21 26.36 17.46
N LYS A 566 9.94 26.70 16.40
CA LYS A 566 11.26 27.35 16.51
C LYS A 566 11.14 28.76 17.09
N VAL A 567 10.11 29.50 16.70
CA VAL A 567 9.80 30.81 17.25
C VAL A 567 9.45 30.71 18.74
N VAL A 568 8.66 29.71 19.16
CA VAL A 568 8.39 29.45 20.59
C VAL A 568 9.69 29.18 21.36
N LYS A 569 10.57 28.32 20.79
CA LYS A 569 11.88 28.03 21.41
C LYS A 569 12.70 29.32 21.61
N GLU A 570 12.69 30.20 20.63
CA GLU A 570 13.41 31.47 20.67
C GLU A 570 12.80 32.43 21.70
N ALA A 571 11.48 32.52 21.72
CA ALA A 571 10.74 33.34 22.69
C ALA A 571 11.02 32.92 24.15
N VAL A 572 11.02 31.62 24.43
CA VAL A 572 11.32 31.05 25.74
C VAL A 572 12.78 31.28 26.12
N SER A 573 13.70 31.07 25.14
CA SER A 573 15.15 31.24 25.40
C SER A 573 15.53 32.69 25.70
N LYS A 574 14.96 33.62 24.97
CA LYS A 574 15.28 35.07 25.13
C LYS A 574 14.51 35.75 26.27
N LYS A 575 13.57 35.05 26.95
CA LYS A 575 12.68 35.57 27.99
C LYS A 575 12.03 36.91 27.63
N SER A 576 11.85 37.20 26.33
CA SER A 576 11.34 38.47 25.84
C SER A 576 9.82 38.46 25.81
N LYS A 577 9.19 39.42 26.50
CA LYS A 577 7.74 39.57 26.48
C LYS A 577 7.18 40.24 25.22
N ASN A 578 8.03 40.80 24.37
CA ASN A 578 7.67 41.53 23.15
C ASN A 578 8.47 41.04 21.91
N LEU A 579 8.64 39.74 21.79
CA LEU A 579 9.27 39.17 20.60
C LEU A 579 8.32 39.33 19.40
N GLN A 580 8.80 39.89 18.30
CA GLN A 580 8.11 39.95 17.02
C GLN A 580 9.09 39.36 15.99
N ILE A 581 8.69 38.28 15.38
CA ILE A 581 9.51 37.60 14.37
C ILE A 581 8.78 37.66 13.06
N GLU A 582 9.46 38.19 12.05
CA GLU A 582 9.02 38.19 10.66
C GLU A 582 9.78 37.13 9.89
N VAL A 583 9.06 36.22 9.24
CA VAL A 583 9.62 35.18 8.40
C VAL A 583 9.46 35.58 6.95
N THR A 584 10.60 35.76 6.27
CA THR A 584 10.72 36.13 4.85
C THR A 584 11.42 35.02 4.08
N SER A 585 11.44 35.06 2.77
CA SER A 585 12.19 34.10 1.94
C SER A 585 13.68 34.07 2.28
N THR A 586 14.26 35.19 2.71
CA THR A 586 15.69 35.30 3.01
C THR A 586 16.09 34.58 4.29
N ASN A 587 15.27 34.61 5.34
CA ASN A 587 15.56 33.95 6.62
C ASN A 587 14.90 32.59 6.78
N LEU A 588 14.09 32.15 5.81
CA LEU A 588 13.41 30.87 5.81
C LEU A 588 14.36 29.67 6.00
N PRO A 589 15.56 29.62 5.41
CA PRO A 589 16.51 28.53 5.64
C PRO A 589 16.98 28.36 7.09
N GLU A 590 16.95 29.41 7.91
CA GLU A 590 17.28 29.33 9.34
C GLU A 590 16.23 28.48 10.11
N TYR A 591 14.97 28.52 9.66
CA TYR A 591 13.87 27.79 10.26
C TYR A 591 13.69 26.38 9.66
N LEU A 592 13.85 26.21 8.36
CA LEU A 592 13.51 24.95 7.67
C LEU A 592 14.73 24.16 7.21
N GLY A 593 15.91 24.78 7.15
CA GLY A 593 17.14 24.22 6.59
C GLY A 593 17.25 24.52 5.08
N PRO A 594 18.20 23.88 4.38
CA PRO A 594 18.36 24.09 2.94
C PRO A 594 17.10 23.67 2.18
N HIS A 595 16.94 24.20 0.97
CA HIS A 595 15.84 23.81 0.06
C HIS A 595 15.84 22.30 -0.14
N LYS A 596 14.65 21.69 -0.10
CA LYS A 596 14.47 20.24 -0.26
C LYS A 596 14.20 19.85 -1.70
N PHE A 597 13.60 20.76 -2.46
CA PHE A 597 13.17 20.53 -3.83
C PHE A 597 13.61 21.70 -4.70
N ASP A 598 14.25 21.37 -5.82
CA ASP A 598 14.43 22.26 -6.94
C ASP A 598 13.40 21.85 -7.99
N PHE A 599 12.38 22.68 -8.20
CA PHE A 599 11.49 22.43 -9.34
C PHE A 599 12.29 22.63 -10.62
N GLY A 600 12.26 21.58 -11.49
CA GLY A 600 12.87 21.67 -12.80
C GLY A 600 12.37 22.94 -13.50
N ILE A 601 13.20 23.96 -13.48
CA ILE A 601 13.02 25.12 -14.33
C ILE A 601 13.32 24.61 -15.73
N ALA A 602 12.46 24.93 -16.71
CA ALA A 602 12.77 24.65 -18.10
C ALA A 602 14.16 25.24 -18.37
N GLU A 603 15.09 24.43 -18.87
CA GLU A 603 16.44 24.93 -19.20
C GLU A 603 16.32 26.05 -20.24
N ASP A 604 17.27 26.98 -20.23
CA ASP A 604 17.15 28.19 -21.06
C ASP A 604 17.52 27.97 -22.54
N GLU A 605 18.04 26.76 -22.89
CA GLU A 605 18.54 26.52 -24.25
C GLU A 605 17.72 25.44 -25.00
N ALA A 606 17.46 25.69 -26.28
CA ALA A 606 16.84 24.72 -27.17
C ALA A 606 17.80 23.56 -27.45
N GLN A 607 17.33 22.33 -27.29
CA GLN A 607 18.13 21.11 -27.46
C GLN A 607 17.47 20.14 -28.44
N VAL A 608 18.34 19.38 -29.18
CA VAL A 608 17.87 18.31 -30.06
C VAL A 608 17.59 17.07 -29.23
N GLY A 609 16.43 16.45 -29.48
CA GLY A 609 16.02 15.22 -28.84
C GLY A 609 15.52 15.38 -27.38
N ARG A 610 15.37 16.61 -26.89
CA ARG A 610 14.90 16.88 -25.54
C ARG A 610 13.56 17.61 -25.55
N VAL A 611 12.59 17.08 -24.81
CA VAL A 611 11.21 17.58 -24.73
C VAL A 611 10.74 17.57 -23.28
N ASN A 612 9.96 18.57 -22.90
CA ASN A 612 9.22 18.59 -21.66
C ASN A 612 7.84 17.96 -21.86
N GLY A 613 7.63 16.77 -21.32
CA GLY A 613 6.33 16.14 -21.13
C GLY A 613 5.69 16.59 -19.83
N LEU A 614 4.44 16.22 -19.62
CA LEU A 614 3.69 16.49 -18.40
C LEU A 614 3.17 15.18 -17.80
N ALA A 615 3.59 14.89 -16.58
CA ALA A 615 3.16 13.75 -15.80
C ALA A 615 2.14 14.16 -14.74
N TRP A 616 1.30 13.22 -14.34
CA TRP A 616 0.43 13.33 -13.18
C TRP A 616 0.78 12.24 -12.18
N THR A 617 0.95 12.61 -10.92
CA THR A 617 1.33 11.74 -9.82
C THR A 617 0.36 11.92 -8.66
N SER A 618 0.43 11.04 -7.66
CA SER A 618 -0.36 11.16 -6.42
C SER A 618 -0.10 12.45 -5.64
N VAL A 619 1.00 13.14 -5.94
CA VAL A 619 1.38 14.42 -5.30
C VAL A 619 1.09 15.64 -6.16
N GLY A 620 0.56 15.46 -7.36
CA GLY A 620 0.19 16.52 -8.30
C GLY A 620 0.82 16.36 -9.69
N GLY A 621 0.78 17.41 -10.50
CA GLY A 621 1.44 17.42 -11.80
C GLY A 621 2.93 17.73 -11.70
N GLU A 622 3.72 17.18 -12.63
CA GLU A 622 5.18 17.37 -12.75
C GLU A 622 5.62 17.55 -14.20
N LEU A 623 6.73 18.29 -14.39
CA LEU A 623 7.43 18.28 -15.66
C LEU A 623 8.20 16.97 -15.79
N LEU A 624 8.04 16.32 -16.93
CA LEU A 624 8.72 15.07 -17.26
C LEU A 624 9.68 15.36 -18.41
N THR A 625 10.95 15.47 -18.13
CA THR A 625 11.95 15.60 -19.17
C THR A 625 12.08 14.26 -19.91
N ILE A 626 12.06 14.31 -21.22
CA ILE A 626 12.27 13.16 -22.12
C ILE A 626 13.49 13.49 -22.97
N GLU A 627 14.47 12.60 -22.96
CA GLU A 627 15.70 12.72 -23.71
C GLU A 627 15.81 11.58 -24.71
N VAL A 628 16.09 11.90 -25.96
CA VAL A 628 16.29 10.94 -27.03
C VAL A 628 17.63 11.22 -27.70
N ALA A 629 18.51 10.25 -27.65
CA ALA A 629 19.77 10.27 -28.37
C ALA A 629 19.73 9.32 -29.58
N ALA A 630 20.08 9.83 -30.74
CA ALA A 630 20.22 9.07 -31.98
C ALA A 630 21.70 9.01 -32.36
N VAL A 631 22.31 7.84 -32.25
CA VAL A 631 23.74 7.65 -32.53
C VAL A 631 23.95 6.64 -33.66
N LYS A 632 25.03 6.74 -34.40
CA LYS A 632 25.32 5.78 -35.48
C LYS A 632 25.43 4.36 -34.92
N GLY A 633 24.65 3.42 -35.46
CA GLY A 633 24.54 2.10 -34.92
C GLY A 633 23.98 1.06 -35.92
N LYS A 634 23.17 0.14 -35.43
CA LYS A 634 22.59 -0.99 -36.22
C LYS A 634 21.06 -1.06 -36.00
N GLY A 635 20.39 0.03 -35.72
CA GLY A 635 18.95 0.06 -35.52
C GLY A 635 18.48 -0.44 -34.13
N LYS A 636 19.37 -0.47 -33.12
CA LYS A 636 18.99 -0.87 -31.75
C LYS A 636 18.14 0.21 -31.08
N PHE A 637 17.16 -0.25 -30.31
CA PHE A 637 16.26 0.61 -29.56
C PHE A 637 16.42 0.33 -28.06
N ILE A 638 16.84 1.33 -27.30
CA ILE A 638 17.17 1.22 -25.87
C ILE A 638 16.27 2.18 -25.10
N THR A 639 15.73 1.72 -23.99
CA THR A 639 14.89 2.54 -23.09
C THR A 639 15.41 2.45 -21.67
N THR A 640 15.53 3.61 -20.99
CA THR A 640 15.99 3.68 -19.59
C THR A 640 15.19 4.71 -18.80
N GLY A 641 15.16 4.62 -17.45
CA GLY A 641 14.50 5.59 -16.58
C GLY A 641 13.38 5.00 -15.70
N SER A 642 13.48 3.72 -15.33
CA SER A 642 12.47 3.02 -14.48
C SER A 642 11.05 3.08 -15.07
N LEU A 643 10.92 2.57 -16.32
CA LEU A 643 9.70 2.67 -17.12
C LEU A 643 8.82 1.45 -16.90
N GLY A 644 7.53 1.68 -16.62
CA GLY A 644 6.50 0.66 -16.61
C GLY A 644 6.15 0.18 -18.04
N ASP A 645 5.33 -0.86 -18.12
CA ASP A 645 5.04 -1.53 -19.41
C ASP A 645 4.20 -0.64 -20.33
N VAL A 646 3.22 0.09 -19.79
CA VAL A 646 2.42 1.04 -20.59
C VAL A 646 3.28 2.16 -21.19
N MET A 647 4.30 2.62 -20.46
CA MET A 647 5.24 3.60 -20.99
C MET A 647 6.11 3.02 -22.10
N LYS A 648 6.58 1.78 -21.98
CA LYS A 648 7.36 1.08 -23.03
C LYS A 648 6.53 0.87 -24.30
N GLU A 649 5.26 0.50 -24.15
CA GLU A 649 4.31 0.42 -25.27
C GLU A 649 4.12 1.79 -25.95
N SER A 650 3.95 2.85 -25.16
CA SER A 650 3.82 4.23 -25.68
C SER A 650 5.07 4.66 -26.47
N ILE A 651 6.27 4.31 -25.99
CA ILE A 651 7.53 4.57 -26.72
C ILE A 651 7.58 3.80 -28.04
N THR A 652 7.16 2.54 -28.03
CA THR A 652 7.12 1.70 -29.23
C THR A 652 6.11 2.23 -30.25
N ALA A 653 4.94 2.65 -29.80
CA ALA A 653 3.92 3.27 -30.64
C ALA A 653 4.42 4.59 -31.25
N ALA A 654 5.08 5.45 -30.44
CA ALA A 654 5.67 6.69 -30.91
C ALA A 654 6.72 6.46 -32.03
N MET A 655 7.60 5.48 -31.84
CA MET A 655 8.60 5.11 -32.86
C MET A 655 7.94 4.62 -34.14
N THR A 656 6.88 3.81 -34.02
CA THR A 656 6.11 3.34 -35.18
C THR A 656 5.49 4.49 -35.97
N VAL A 657 4.91 5.49 -35.27
CA VAL A 657 4.34 6.70 -35.91
C VAL A 657 5.41 7.48 -36.65
N VAL A 658 6.60 7.67 -36.05
CA VAL A 658 7.71 8.37 -36.71
C VAL A 658 8.16 7.63 -37.96
N ARG A 659 8.29 6.30 -37.92
CA ARG A 659 8.64 5.47 -39.08
C ARG A 659 7.57 5.55 -40.19
N THR A 660 6.31 5.48 -39.84
CA THR A 660 5.20 5.55 -40.81
C THR A 660 5.15 6.89 -41.53
N ARG A 661 5.58 7.97 -40.88
CA ARG A 661 5.58 9.32 -41.43
C ARG A 661 6.97 9.82 -41.84
N ALA A 662 7.92 8.91 -42.01
CA ALA A 662 9.31 9.25 -42.31
C ALA A 662 9.44 10.16 -43.51
N ASP A 663 8.75 9.85 -44.63
CA ASP A 663 8.77 10.66 -45.86
C ASP A 663 8.21 12.05 -45.66
N GLU A 664 7.10 12.22 -44.91
CA GLU A 664 6.51 13.52 -44.58
C GLU A 664 7.44 14.35 -43.71
N LEU A 665 8.25 13.70 -42.87
CA LEU A 665 9.19 14.33 -41.93
C LEU A 665 10.57 14.55 -42.53
N GLY A 666 10.81 14.11 -43.79
CA GLY A 666 12.10 14.21 -44.47
C GLY A 666 13.18 13.31 -43.85
N ILE A 667 12.79 12.19 -43.25
CA ILE A 667 13.69 11.19 -42.64
C ILE A 667 13.86 10.02 -43.62
N GLU A 668 15.10 9.80 -44.07
CA GLU A 668 15.39 8.64 -44.91
C GLU A 668 15.20 7.31 -44.19
N SER A 669 14.52 6.35 -44.81
CA SER A 669 14.21 5.05 -44.19
C SER A 669 15.45 4.29 -43.76
N SER A 670 16.58 4.40 -44.50
CA SER A 670 17.88 3.82 -44.14
C SER A 670 18.39 4.29 -42.78
N ARG A 671 18.03 5.51 -42.38
CA ARG A 671 18.47 6.12 -41.12
C ARG A 671 17.99 5.35 -39.91
N PHE A 672 16.84 4.66 -39.98
CA PHE A 672 16.34 3.81 -38.87
C PHE A 672 17.12 2.54 -38.67
N GLU A 673 17.79 2.02 -39.72
CA GLU A 673 18.61 0.82 -39.67
C GLU A 673 20.07 1.13 -39.28
N GLU A 674 20.52 2.34 -39.57
CA GLU A 674 21.90 2.78 -39.32
C GLU A 674 22.06 3.59 -38.01
N THR A 675 20.97 3.77 -37.24
CA THR A 675 20.97 4.60 -36.03
C THR A 675 20.43 3.84 -34.83
N ASP A 676 21.23 3.71 -33.78
CA ASP A 676 20.75 3.25 -32.49
C ASP A 676 20.07 4.41 -31.76
N VAL A 677 18.88 4.16 -31.24
CA VAL A 677 18.07 5.17 -30.55
C VAL A 677 17.96 4.80 -29.06
N HIS A 678 18.35 5.75 -28.22
CA HIS A 678 18.22 5.63 -26.78
C HIS A 678 17.22 6.66 -26.25
N VAL A 679 16.12 6.18 -25.69
CA VAL A 679 15.12 7.02 -25.00
C VAL A 679 15.39 6.93 -23.50
N HIS A 680 15.62 8.07 -22.87
CA HIS A 680 15.89 8.18 -21.45
C HIS A 680 14.89 9.14 -20.79
N LEU A 681 14.30 8.71 -19.67
CA LEU A 681 13.49 9.55 -18.80
C LEU A 681 14.26 9.71 -17.47
N PRO A 682 14.87 10.86 -17.21
CA PRO A 682 15.65 11.13 -15.98
C PRO A 682 14.87 10.84 -14.69
N GLU A 683 15.57 10.84 -13.54
CA GLU A 683 15.03 10.47 -12.23
C GLU A 683 14.64 8.98 -12.11
N GLY A 684 15.59 8.08 -12.33
CA GLY A 684 15.39 6.62 -12.30
C GLY A 684 14.88 6.05 -10.98
N ALA A 685 14.97 6.80 -9.88
CA ALA A 685 14.43 6.40 -8.58
C ALA A 685 12.88 6.45 -8.51
N THR A 686 12.24 7.17 -9.44
CA THR A 686 10.78 7.30 -9.48
C THR A 686 10.24 6.46 -10.65
N PRO A 687 9.44 5.42 -10.40
CA PRO A 687 8.78 4.64 -11.45
C PRO A 687 7.87 5.54 -12.29
N LYS A 688 7.93 5.39 -13.61
CA LYS A 688 7.15 6.17 -14.57
C LYS A 688 6.34 5.23 -15.44
N ASP A 689 5.01 5.40 -15.44
CA ASP A 689 4.12 4.61 -16.26
C ASP A 689 2.95 5.44 -16.79
N GLY A 690 2.40 5.04 -17.92
CA GLY A 690 1.23 5.66 -18.54
C GLY A 690 1.41 6.12 -19.99
N PRO A 691 0.31 6.21 -20.75
CA PRO A 691 0.35 6.49 -22.18
C PRO A 691 0.48 8.00 -22.54
N SER A 692 0.31 8.89 -21.56
CA SER A 692 0.17 10.34 -21.78
C SER A 692 1.43 11.07 -22.25
N ALA A 693 2.57 10.40 -22.26
CA ALA A 693 3.84 10.92 -22.78
C ALA A 693 4.01 10.71 -24.30
N GLY A 694 3.08 10.02 -24.99
CA GLY A 694 3.22 9.63 -26.38
C GLY A 694 3.48 10.80 -27.34
N LEU A 695 2.79 11.93 -27.17
CA LEU A 695 3.01 13.13 -27.99
C LEU A 695 4.43 13.68 -27.80
N ALA A 696 4.90 13.77 -26.54
CA ALA A 696 6.22 14.27 -26.21
C ALA A 696 7.32 13.30 -26.72
N LEU A 697 7.12 11.99 -26.57
CA LEU A 697 8.00 10.95 -27.10
C LEU A 697 8.12 11.02 -28.62
N THR A 698 7.00 11.15 -29.32
CA THR A 698 6.99 11.29 -30.78
C THR A 698 7.78 12.53 -31.21
N THR A 699 7.57 13.66 -30.55
CA THR A 699 8.28 14.92 -30.86
C THR A 699 9.78 14.82 -30.56
N ALA A 700 10.17 14.20 -29.45
CA ALA A 700 11.58 13.98 -29.12
C ALA A 700 12.28 13.08 -30.15
N LEU A 701 11.62 12.01 -30.59
CA LEU A 701 12.11 11.11 -31.63
C LEU A 701 12.29 11.85 -32.97
N VAL A 702 11.28 12.61 -33.41
CA VAL A 702 11.37 13.41 -34.62
C VAL A 702 12.54 14.39 -34.54
N SER A 703 12.67 15.12 -33.43
CA SER A 703 13.79 16.03 -33.19
C SER A 703 15.13 15.34 -33.30
N ALA A 704 15.31 14.17 -32.67
CA ALA A 704 16.55 13.41 -32.70
C ALA A 704 16.92 12.93 -34.11
N PHE A 705 15.93 12.52 -34.93
CA PHE A 705 16.17 12.10 -36.30
C PHE A 705 16.37 13.26 -37.28
N THR A 706 15.69 14.38 -37.09
CA THR A 706 15.78 15.53 -38.00
C THR A 706 16.93 16.51 -37.62
N GLY A 707 17.41 16.46 -36.38
CA GLY A 707 18.41 17.41 -35.86
C GLY A 707 17.80 18.80 -35.53
N ILE A 708 16.45 18.92 -35.51
CA ILE A 708 15.79 20.18 -35.21
C ILE A 708 15.64 20.30 -33.69
N ALA A 709 16.21 21.35 -33.12
CA ALA A 709 16.13 21.62 -31.69
C ALA A 709 14.72 22.01 -31.24
N ILE A 710 14.31 21.57 -30.04
CA ILE A 710 13.03 21.88 -29.45
C ILE A 710 13.18 23.02 -28.44
N ARG A 711 12.24 23.94 -28.46
CA ARG A 711 12.20 25.07 -27.53
C ARG A 711 11.97 24.60 -26.08
N PRO A 712 12.72 25.11 -25.10
CA PRO A 712 12.61 24.69 -23.70
C PRO A 712 11.32 25.17 -23.00
N ASP A 713 10.73 26.28 -23.49
CA ASP A 713 9.52 26.89 -22.93
C ASP A 713 8.21 26.23 -23.43
N ILE A 714 8.34 25.06 -24.08
CA ILE A 714 7.20 24.27 -24.57
C ILE A 714 7.11 22.97 -23.80
N ALA A 715 5.89 22.58 -23.43
CA ALA A 715 5.59 21.25 -22.91
C ALA A 715 4.42 20.64 -23.66
N MET A 716 4.28 19.32 -23.56
CA MET A 716 3.19 18.64 -24.21
C MET A 716 2.72 17.39 -23.46
N THR A 717 1.45 17.04 -23.66
CA THR A 717 0.88 15.82 -23.13
C THR A 717 -0.19 15.29 -24.08
N GLY A 718 -0.25 14.00 -24.24
CA GLY A 718 -1.20 13.32 -25.10
C GLY A 718 -0.76 11.90 -25.36
N GLU A 719 -1.70 10.98 -25.41
CA GLU A 719 -1.46 9.63 -25.91
C GLU A 719 -1.39 9.68 -27.44
N THR A 720 -0.45 8.97 -28.04
CA THR A 720 -0.30 8.91 -29.50
C THR A 720 -0.83 7.59 -30.04
N SER A 721 -1.86 7.65 -30.88
CA SER A 721 -2.34 6.47 -31.61
C SER A 721 -1.41 6.13 -32.78
N LEU A 722 -1.40 4.89 -33.27
CA LEU A 722 -0.63 4.48 -34.45
C LEU A 722 -0.95 5.29 -35.71
N GLY A 723 -2.17 5.86 -35.80
CA GLY A 723 -2.55 6.79 -36.86
C GLY A 723 -2.00 8.21 -36.66
N GLY A 724 -1.21 8.47 -35.61
CA GLY A 724 -0.61 9.77 -35.30
C GLY A 724 -1.57 10.81 -34.75
N ARG A 725 -2.68 10.41 -34.14
CA ARG A 725 -3.62 11.33 -33.46
C ARG A 725 -3.25 11.45 -31.98
N ALA A 726 -3.27 12.66 -31.45
CA ALA A 726 -3.17 12.90 -30.01
C ALA A 726 -4.52 12.60 -29.35
N MET A 727 -4.53 11.66 -28.42
CA MET A 727 -5.73 11.20 -27.71
C MET A 727 -5.83 11.83 -26.32
N ARG A 728 -7.05 11.89 -25.78
CA ARG A 728 -7.37 12.49 -24.48
C ARG A 728 -6.61 11.80 -23.34
N ILE A 729 -6.32 12.58 -22.29
CA ILE A 729 -5.55 12.13 -21.12
C ILE A 729 -6.23 12.59 -19.84
N GLY A 730 -5.89 11.94 -18.72
CA GLY A 730 -6.31 12.36 -17.37
C GLY A 730 -5.39 13.38 -16.73
N GLY A 731 -5.87 14.05 -15.68
CA GLY A 731 -5.08 14.97 -14.86
C GLY A 731 -4.64 16.25 -15.57
N LEU A 732 -5.44 16.76 -16.50
CA LEU A 732 -5.05 17.94 -17.32
C LEU A 732 -4.81 19.17 -16.46
N LYS A 733 -5.67 19.46 -15.46
CA LYS A 733 -5.54 20.60 -14.56
C LYS A 733 -4.18 20.58 -13.84
N GLU A 734 -3.85 19.46 -13.24
CA GLU A 734 -2.59 19.27 -12.50
C GLU A 734 -1.37 19.40 -13.42
N LYS A 735 -1.45 18.87 -14.63
CA LYS A 735 -0.39 18.96 -15.64
C LYS A 735 -0.16 20.40 -16.10
N LEU A 736 -1.22 21.17 -16.36
CA LEU A 736 -1.11 22.58 -16.73
C LEU A 736 -0.52 23.42 -15.61
N LEU A 737 -0.89 23.14 -14.36
CA LEU A 737 -0.31 23.80 -13.18
C LEU A 737 1.18 23.50 -13.02
N ALA A 738 1.59 22.26 -13.33
CA ALA A 738 3.02 21.91 -13.32
C ALA A 738 3.79 22.67 -14.45
N ALA A 739 3.21 22.75 -15.62
CA ALA A 739 3.78 23.52 -16.73
C ALA A 739 3.96 24.99 -16.35
N HIS A 740 2.92 25.61 -15.76
CA HIS A 740 2.98 27.01 -15.30
C HIS A 740 4.07 27.21 -14.24
N ARG A 741 4.16 26.33 -13.24
CA ARG A 741 5.22 26.37 -12.22
C ARG A 741 6.63 26.22 -12.79
N GLY A 742 6.78 25.36 -13.80
CA GLY A 742 8.05 25.12 -14.50
C GLY A 742 8.46 26.22 -15.49
N GLY A 743 7.71 27.32 -15.58
CA GLY A 743 8.02 28.44 -16.50
C GLY A 743 7.66 28.15 -17.96
N ILE A 744 6.87 27.11 -18.24
CA ILE A 744 6.42 26.77 -19.60
C ILE A 744 5.44 27.85 -20.10
N LYS A 745 5.67 28.35 -21.32
CA LYS A 745 4.83 29.37 -21.94
C LYS A 745 3.74 28.80 -22.88
N LEU A 746 4.03 27.64 -23.46
CA LEU A 746 3.13 27.00 -24.43
C LEU A 746 2.96 25.52 -24.12
N VAL A 747 1.73 25.06 -24.04
CA VAL A 747 1.43 23.63 -23.80
C VAL A 747 0.58 23.08 -24.94
N PHE A 748 1.02 21.98 -25.55
CA PHE A 748 0.24 21.22 -26.52
C PHE A 748 -0.57 20.14 -25.77
N ILE A 749 -1.88 20.16 -26.00
CA ILE A 749 -2.84 19.22 -25.39
C ILE A 749 -3.71 18.59 -26.47
N PRO A 750 -4.26 17.38 -26.24
CA PRO A 750 -5.28 16.81 -27.11
C PRO A 750 -6.53 17.69 -27.16
N GLN A 751 -7.20 17.67 -28.30
CA GLN A 751 -8.44 18.40 -28.54
C GLN A 751 -9.63 17.82 -27.74
#